data_4934d78c5facae35726a383145f7ee37
#
_entry.id   4934d78c5facae35726a383145f7ee37
#
_cell.length_a   1.000
_cell.length_b   1.000
_cell.length_c   1.000
_cell.angle_alpha   90.00
_cell.angle_beta   90.00
_cell.angle_gamma   90.00
#
_symmetry.space_group_name_H-M   'P 1'
#
loop_
_entity.id
_entity.type
_entity.pdbx_description
1 polymer ?
#
loop_
_entity_poly.entity_id
_entity_poly.type
_entity_poly.pdbx_seq_one_letter_code
_entity_poly.pdbx_strand_id
1 'polypeptide(L)'
;MNLKPFNRRMRNLLPALTLAFPLAALAAPSLVDVRAFPPDINLNSKIDQQSIIVQALYSDSTTRDVTGQAQLAIVDKTFARLDKSVVLPVANGKTELAVKFEGRTVMLPVKVEKSEFTPPISFNLDVMPVFTKAGCNVGSCHGSARGKDGFHLSLFGYDPEGDYGKITRQMLGRRINLALPEESLLLTKAVGAVQHTGGKSFEPTDPLYKTVLQWLEAGAPQDPKTVAEVVAVEIYPVQAVLEGSGASQQFTVRAKYSDGTDRDVTKIASFVSNNDVSAKVNKTGLVTADKRGEAFVMARFDAFTVGAQILAIPRDTKFNFPQVAEFNYIDTLVHNKLKKIRITPSEVADDATFLRRVTLDITGTLPSPEDVRTFLADKDAKKREKKVDELLERPEFTELWVMKFAELLQIRTDNNQFQYKSALQYYDWLKDQFARNIPMDQLTRDLLTAKGGTFANPAANFYKVETDTLKLSENVAQVFMGMRMQCAQCHNHPFDRWTMNDYYGFAAFFAQVGRKTGEDQRETVVFDRGSGGVRHPVGNRDIPPKFLGADGGKPDPGQDRREVMAKWLASPQNPFFARNLANIVWAHFFGKGIVDPVDDVRISNPPSNPELLDELGKRFTESNYNFKKLVRDICASRTYQLTPKSNESNVEDTRNFAKGTIRRLRAEVLLDAITQVTATKNKFRGLPDGSRAVEIVDGRTTTYFLTTFGRASRDTVCACEVKMEPNLSQALHLLNGDTVNSKIQSGGLVAALVKEGKTTEQIIEEFYWRALSRPPTETEQAKLAGFFTEAKTSAERATVMNDVFWAVLNSKEFIFNH
;
A
#
# COMPACT_ATOMS: atom_id res chain seq x y z
N MET A 1 39.95 34.10 -62.51
CA MET A 1 39.32 34.46 -63.82
C MET A 1 37.83 34.62 -63.44
N ASN A 2 37.41 35.85 -63.15
CA ASN A 2 36.66 36.79 -63.96
C ASN A 2 35.49 36.08 -64.66
N LEU A 3 34.25 36.42 -64.44
CA LEU A 3 33.52 37.68 -64.60
C LEU A 3 32.08 37.63 -64.03
N LYS A 4 31.68 38.76 -63.51
CA LYS A 4 30.29 39.21 -63.18
C LYS A 4 29.60 39.66 -64.48
N PRO A 5 28.42 40.30 -64.44
CA PRO A 5 27.09 40.05 -63.95
C PRO A 5 26.00 40.29 -65.01
N PHE A 6 24.74 40.11 -64.79
CA PHE A 6 23.69 40.95 -65.37
C PHE A 6 22.40 41.01 -64.51
N ASN A 7 21.92 42.22 -64.38
CA ASN A 7 20.76 42.74 -63.70
C ASN A 7 19.50 42.65 -64.52
N ARG A 8 18.29 42.52 -64.04
CA ARG A 8 17.14 43.44 -64.11
C ARG A 8 15.84 42.89 -63.53
N ARG A 9 15.42 43.56 -62.49
CA ARG A 9 14.08 44.03 -62.11
C ARG A 9 12.86 43.39 -62.78
N MET A 10 11.93 42.81 -61.88
CA MET A 10 10.51 43.25 -61.94
C MET A 10 9.89 43.15 -60.53
N ARG A 11 9.35 44.27 -60.05
CA ARG A 11 8.54 44.42 -58.84
C ARG A 11 7.15 43.84 -59.14
N ASN A 12 6.61 43.00 -58.29
CA ASN A 12 5.17 42.92 -58.02
C ASN A 12 4.94 42.86 -56.50
N LEU A 13 4.27 43.89 -56.02
CA LEU A 13 3.74 43.98 -54.62
C LEU A 13 2.58 43.00 -54.48
N LEU A 14 2.68 42.11 -53.51
CA LEU A 14 1.54 41.48 -52.88
C LEU A 14 1.57 41.86 -51.37
N PRO A 15 0.46 42.31 -50.77
CA PRO A 15 0.44 42.66 -49.39
C PRO A 15 0.46 41.36 -48.56
N ALA A 16 1.47 41.20 -47.69
CA ALA A 16 1.51 40.16 -46.69
C ALA A 16 0.44 40.44 -45.64
N LEU A 17 -0.64 39.66 -45.67
CA LEU A 17 -1.65 39.61 -44.61
C LEU A 17 -1.03 38.81 -43.45
N THR A 18 -0.42 39.51 -42.50
CA THR A 18 0.00 38.92 -41.22
C THR A 18 -1.26 38.62 -40.42
N LEU A 19 -1.70 37.36 -40.47
CA LEU A 19 -2.63 36.79 -39.50
C LEU A 19 -1.87 36.71 -38.14
N ALA A 20 -2.06 37.75 -37.33
CA ALA A 20 -1.70 37.71 -35.94
C ALA A 20 -2.67 36.72 -35.24
N PHE A 21 -2.25 35.45 -35.09
CA PHE A 21 -2.87 34.58 -34.10
C PHE A 21 -2.59 35.21 -32.75
N PRO A 22 -3.63 35.49 -31.92
CA PRO A 22 -3.39 35.86 -30.54
C PRO A 22 -2.72 34.65 -29.88
N LEU A 23 -1.45 34.77 -29.47
CA LEU A 23 -0.90 33.92 -28.45
C LEU A 23 -1.83 34.09 -27.24
N ALA A 24 -2.70 33.14 -27.00
CA ALA A 24 -3.41 33.05 -25.74
C ALA A 24 -2.31 32.85 -24.64
N ALA A 25 -1.92 33.96 -24.01
CA ALA A 25 -1.11 33.88 -22.78
C ALA A 25 -1.94 33.03 -21.82
N LEU A 26 -1.46 31.84 -21.52
CA LEU A 26 -2.04 31.01 -20.43
C LEU A 26 -2.05 31.90 -19.19
N ALA A 27 -3.22 32.25 -18.72
CA ALA A 27 -3.39 33.04 -17.52
C ALA A 27 -2.71 32.32 -16.36
N ALA A 28 -1.96 33.02 -15.55
CA ALA A 28 -1.38 32.45 -14.31
C ALA A 28 -2.52 31.85 -13.47
N PRO A 29 -2.26 30.72 -12.75
CA PRO A 29 -3.28 30.11 -11.92
C PRO A 29 -3.88 31.12 -10.95
N SER A 30 -5.22 31.23 -10.93
CA SER A 30 -5.96 32.15 -10.06
C SER A 30 -6.14 31.54 -8.67
N LEU A 31 -6.15 32.39 -7.64
CA LEU A 31 -6.46 31.98 -6.27
C LEU A 31 -7.91 31.48 -6.17
N VAL A 32 -8.09 30.25 -5.72
CA VAL A 32 -9.41 29.59 -5.53
C VAL A 32 -9.85 29.67 -4.08
N ASP A 33 -8.95 29.38 -3.13
CA ASP A 33 -9.28 29.28 -1.70
C ASP A 33 -8.08 29.66 -0.84
N VAL A 34 -8.36 30.13 0.38
CA VAL A 34 -7.37 30.37 1.42
C VAL A 34 -7.80 29.61 2.67
N ARG A 35 -6.93 28.78 3.21
CA ARG A 35 -7.17 27.99 4.41
C ARG A 35 -6.17 28.37 5.48
N ALA A 36 -6.65 28.51 6.70
CA ALA A 36 -5.81 28.76 7.85
C ALA A 36 -5.91 27.57 8.84
N PHE A 37 -4.79 27.18 9.40
CA PHE A 37 -4.68 25.99 10.26
C PHE A 37 -3.95 26.28 11.56
N PRO A 38 -4.37 25.60 12.67
CA PRO A 38 -5.53 24.71 12.80
C PRO A 38 -6.85 25.48 12.68
N PRO A 39 -8.03 24.81 12.58
CA PRO A 39 -9.30 25.48 12.34
C PRO A 39 -9.82 26.30 13.54
N ASP A 40 -9.25 26.08 14.72
CA ASP A 40 -9.54 26.76 15.97
C ASP A 40 -8.28 26.86 16.84
N ILE A 41 -8.25 27.80 17.75
CA ILE A 41 -7.09 28.07 18.63
C ILE A 41 -7.56 28.04 20.07
N ASN A 42 -7.02 27.09 20.86
CA ASN A 42 -7.30 26.97 22.28
C ASN A 42 -5.99 27.09 23.05
N LEU A 43 -5.90 28.05 23.94
CA LEU A 43 -4.74 28.34 24.78
C LEU A 43 -5.12 28.07 26.24
N ASN A 44 -4.54 27.03 26.83
CA ASN A 44 -5.00 26.46 28.10
C ASN A 44 -4.03 26.71 29.27
N SER A 45 -3.01 27.51 29.08
CA SER A 45 -2.06 27.90 30.12
C SER A 45 -1.28 29.17 29.73
N LYS A 46 -0.54 29.73 30.67
CA LYS A 46 0.31 30.91 30.48
C LYS A 46 1.42 30.71 29.44
N ILE A 47 1.94 29.49 29.34
CA ILE A 47 3.06 29.14 28.45
C ILE A 47 2.61 28.52 27.12
N ASP A 48 1.28 28.39 26.94
CA ASP A 48 0.73 27.79 25.74
C ASP A 48 0.91 28.68 24.51
N GLN A 49 0.92 28.06 23.35
CA GLN A 49 1.10 28.76 22.06
C GLN A 49 0.46 27.94 20.93
N GLN A 50 0.03 28.64 19.85
CA GLN A 50 -0.43 27.95 18.65
C GLN A 50 0.19 28.60 17.41
N SER A 51 0.95 27.81 16.66
CA SER A 51 1.48 28.19 15.36
C SER A 51 0.37 28.13 14.30
N ILE A 52 0.29 29.20 13.49
CA ILE A 52 -0.70 29.32 12.42
C ILE A 52 -0.02 29.10 11.08
N ILE A 53 -0.64 28.27 10.24
CA ILE A 53 -0.24 28.03 8.86
C ILE A 53 -1.33 28.52 7.94
N VAL A 54 -0.96 29.27 6.90
CA VAL A 54 -1.89 29.74 5.87
C VAL A 54 -1.51 29.13 4.53
N GLN A 55 -2.44 28.38 3.96
CA GLN A 55 -2.28 27.71 2.68
C GLN A 55 -3.22 28.30 1.64
N ALA A 56 -2.68 28.75 0.52
CA ALA A 56 -3.44 29.17 -0.65
C ALA A 56 -3.61 28.01 -1.63
N LEU A 57 -4.84 27.83 -2.17
CA LEU A 57 -5.16 26.85 -3.21
C LEU A 57 -5.44 27.58 -4.53
N TYR A 58 -4.82 27.14 -5.61
CA TYR A 58 -4.93 27.73 -6.94
C TYR A 58 -5.75 26.87 -7.91
N SER A 59 -6.21 27.48 -9.00
CA SER A 59 -7.11 26.86 -9.99
C SER A 59 -6.52 25.65 -10.72
N ASP A 60 -5.20 25.49 -10.72
CA ASP A 60 -4.47 24.32 -11.23
C ASP A 60 -4.25 23.23 -10.16
N SER A 61 -4.93 23.34 -9.02
CA SER A 61 -4.82 22.47 -7.84
C SER A 61 -3.47 22.54 -7.10
N THR A 62 -2.59 23.48 -7.44
CA THR A 62 -1.36 23.71 -6.66
C THR A 62 -1.66 24.41 -5.34
N THR A 63 -0.83 24.15 -4.32
CA THR A 63 -0.91 24.85 -3.04
C THR A 63 0.38 25.60 -2.75
N ARG A 64 0.27 26.71 -2.00
CA ARG A 64 1.42 27.48 -1.55
C ARG A 64 1.26 27.84 -0.08
N ASP A 65 2.34 27.72 0.66
CA ASP A 65 2.44 28.29 2.01
C ASP A 65 2.59 29.80 1.88
N VAL A 66 1.55 30.51 2.26
CA VAL A 66 1.51 31.98 2.22
C VAL A 66 1.52 32.58 3.63
N THR A 67 1.90 31.80 4.65
CA THR A 67 1.92 32.23 6.06
C THR A 67 2.70 33.53 6.27
N GLY A 68 3.85 33.66 5.63
CA GLY A 68 4.69 34.88 5.71
C GLY A 68 4.19 36.08 4.89
N GLN A 69 3.20 35.86 4.02
CA GLN A 69 2.62 36.91 3.13
C GLN A 69 1.21 37.31 3.57
N ALA A 70 0.52 36.43 4.32
CA ALA A 70 -0.80 36.71 4.85
C ALA A 70 -0.75 37.77 5.97
N GLN A 71 -1.74 38.63 6.00
CA GLN A 71 -1.93 39.56 7.11
C GLN A 71 -2.71 38.86 8.23
N LEU A 72 -2.05 38.72 9.39
CA LEU A 72 -2.63 38.12 10.59
C LEU A 72 -2.94 39.21 11.63
N ALA A 73 -4.12 39.23 12.20
CA ALA A 73 -4.51 40.20 13.21
C ALA A 73 -5.48 39.60 14.23
N ILE A 74 -5.14 39.69 15.50
CA ILE A 74 -6.07 39.39 16.60
C ILE A 74 -7.10 40.54 16.69
N VAL A 75 -8.38 40.18 16.69
CA VAL A 75 -9.48 41.17 16.72
C VAL A 75 -9.51 41.88 18.05
N ASP A 76 -9.49 41.14 19.15
CA ASP A 76 -9.37 41.73 20.50
C ASP A 76 -8.08 41.28 21.19
N LYS A 77 -7.15 42.21 21.28
CA LYS A 77 -5.81 42.00 21.86
C LYS A 77 -5.80 41.87 23.39
N THR A 78 -6.93 42.10 24.04
CA THR A 78 -7.08 41.92 25.48
C THR A 78 -6.85 40.45 25.88
N PHE A 79 -7.28 39.51 25.03
CA PHE A 79 -7.27 38.09 25.35
C PHE A 79 -6.07 37.33 24.77
N ALA A 80 -5.62 37.72 23.59
CA ALA A 80 -4.50 37.08 22.92
C ALA A 80 -3.62 38.08 22.18
N ARG A 81 -2.35 37.73 21.95
CA ARG A 81 -1.41 38.50 21.15
C ARG A 81 -0.79 37.62 20.07
N LEU A 82 -0.27 38.25 19.05
CA LEU A 82 0.41 37.60 17.93
C LEU A 82 1.90 37.92 17.99
N ASP A 83 2.73 36.86 17.85
CA ASP A 83 4.17 36.99 17.61
C ASP A 83 4.48 36.30 16.27
N LYS A 84 4.65 37.09 15.20
CA LYS A 84 4.71 36.61 13.81
C LYS A 84 3.46 35.80 13.45
N SER A 85 3.58 34.47 13.32
CA SER A 85 2.48 33.53 13.04
C SER A 85 2.11 32.67 14.27
N VAL A 86 2.53 33.06 15.47
CA VAL A 86 2.24 32.31 16.70
C VAL A 86 1.29 33.12 17.57
N VAL A 87 0.17 32.54 17.93
CA VAL A 87 -0.81 33.11 18.87
C VAL A 87 -0.44 32.73 20.29
N LEU A 88 -0.42 33.71 21.19
CA LEU A 88 -0.01 33.61 22.58
C LEU A 88 -1.11 34.15 23.50
N PRO A 89 -1.34 33.57 24.70
CA PRO A 89 -2.33 34.04 25.64
C PRO A 89 -1.95 35.39 26.29
N VAL A 90 -2.96 36.17 26.65
CA VAL A 90 -2.81 37.40 27.43
C VAL A 90 -3.73 37.34 28.66
N ALA A 91 -5.04 37.16 28.47
CA ALA A 91 -6.01 37.02 29.52
C ALA A 91 -7.11 36.04 29.13
N ASN A 92 -7.82 35.47 30.10
CA ASN A 92 -8.93 34.56 29.84
C ASN A 92 -10.07 35.25 29.08
N GLY A 93 -10.54 34.60 28.01
CA GLY A 93 -11.64 35.13 27.19
C GLY A 93 -11.68 34.51 25.81
N LYS A 94 -12.49 35.09 24.94
CA LYS A 94 -12.65 34.66 23.56
C LYS A 94 -12.44 35.84 22.61
N THR A 95 -11.76 35.60 21.51
CA THR A 95 -11.53 36.54 20.41
C THR A 95 -11.47 35.75 19.10
N GLU A 96 -11.07 36.40 18.03
CA GLU A 96 -10.86 35.79 16.72
C GLU A 96 -9.51 36.23 16.13
N LEU A 97 -8.92 35.36 15.34
CA LEU A 97 -7.78 35.68 14.47
C LEU A 97 -8.28 35.91 13.05
N ALA A 98 -8.15 37.13 12.54
CA ALA A 98 -8.41 37.45 11.15
C ALA A 98 -7.17 37.16 10.30
N VAL A 99 -7.33 36.32 9.28
CA VAL A 99 -6.31 35.96 8.29
C VAL A 99 -6.72 36.50 6.93
N LYS A 100 -5.93 37.45 6.35
CA LYS A 100 -6.24 38.07 5.05
C LYS A 100 -5.12 37.78 4.05
N PHE A 101 -5.51 37.32 2.86
CA PHE A 101 -4.60 37.11 1.73
C PHE A 101 -5.33 37.33 0.41
N GLU A 102 -4.80 38.15 -0.47
CA GLU A 102 -5.35 38.48 -1.82
C GLU A 102 -6.88 38.68 -1.85
N GLY A 103 -7.38 39.52 -0.94
CA GLY A 103 -8.79 39.87 -0.86
C GLY A 103 -9.71 38.87 -0.19
N ARG A 104 -9.22 37.70 0.21
CA ARG A 104 -9.95 36.68 1.00
C ARG A 104 -9.68 36.87 2.49
N THR A 105 -10.68 36.60 3.30
CA THR A 105 -10.56 36.67 4.77
C THR A 105 -11.07 35.37 5.37
N VAL A 106 -10.29 34.78 6.27
CA VAL A 106 -10.66 33.62 7.09
C VAL A 106 -10.62 34.05 8.55
N MET A 107 -11.67 33.71 9.31
CA MET A 107 -11.73 33.98 10.76
C MET A 107 -11.56 32.66 11.50
N LEU A 108 -10.61 32.65 12.46
CA LEU A 108 -10.39 31.52 13.34
C LEU A 108 -10.79 31.88 14.77
N PRO A 109 -11.62 31.09 15.43
CA PRO A 109 -11.96 31.32 16.81
C PRO A 109 -10.74 31.11 17.72
N VAL A 110 -10.53 32.00 18.67
CA VAL A 110 -9.47 31.94 19.69
C VAL A 110 -10.11 31.92 21.07
N LYS A 111 -9.79 30.91 21.85
CA LYS A 111 -10.20 30.74 23.24
C LYS A 111 -8.98 30.71 24.12
N VAL A 112 -8.97 31.51 25.17
CA VAL A 112 -7.92 31.53 26.18
C VAL A 112 -8.51 31.18 27.54
N GLU A 113 -7.96 30.17 28.18
CA GLU A 113 -8.32 29.73 29.52
C GLU A 113 -7.05 29.60 30.39
N LYS A 114 -7.19 29.81 31.69
CA LYS A 114 -6.08 29.63 32.64
C LYS A 114 -4.80 30.38 32.28
N SER A 115 -4.93 31.59 31.74
CA SER A 115 -3.81 32.42 31.28
C SER A 115 -2.74 32.73 32.35
N GLU A 116 -3.09 32.62 33.64
CA GLU A 116 -2.14 32.79 34.75
C GLU A 116 -1.54 31.47 35.25
N PHE A 117 -2.04 30.33 34.78
CA PHE A 117 -1.60 29.01 35.22
C PHE A 117 -0.36 28.56 34.41
N THR A 118 0.69 28.26 35.15
CA THR A 118 1.88 27.58 34.58
C THR A 118 1.81 26.13 34.99
N PRO A 119 1.58 25.18 34.05
CA PRO A 119 1.53 23.75 34.36
C PRO A 119 2.89 23.29 34.88
N PRO A 120 2.94 22.36 35.85
CA PRO A 120 4.17 21.69 36.22
C PRO A 120 4.69 20.90 35.04
N ILE A 121 6.01 20.76 34.96
CA ILE A 121 6.63 19.96 33.90
C ILE A 121 6.28 18.50 34.09
N SER A 122 5.81 17.87 33.02
CA SER A 122 5.41 16.45 32.98
C SER A 122 6.52 15.60 32.40
N PHE A 123 6.81 14.47 33.05
CA PHE A 123 7.72 13.49 32.47
C PHE A 123 7.16 12.89 31.17
N ASN A 124 5.88 12.52 31.15
CA ASN A 124 5.26 11.87 30.01
C ASN A 124 5.01 12.85 28.84
N LEU A 125 4.53 14.06 29.14
CA LEU A 125 4.05 14.99 28.11
C LEU A 125 5.14 15.97 27.61
N ASP A 126 6.22 16.16 28.38
CA ASP A 126 7.29 17.09 28.03
C ASP A 126 8.64 16.39 27.86
N VAL A 127 9.06 15.55 28.83
CA VAL A 127 10.42 14.97 28.84
C VAL A 127 10.53 13.78 27.88
N MET A 128 9.59 12.84 27.89
CA MET A 128 9.61 11.67 26.99
C MET A 128 9.56 12.06 25.52
N PRO A 129 8.74 13.04 25.10
CA PRO A 129 8.78 13.55 23.72
C PRO A 129 10.14 14.15 23.34
N VAL A 130 10.87 14.81 24.26
CA VAL A 130 12.23 15.28 24.01
C VAL A 130 13.16 14.11 23.68
N PHE A 131 13.13 13.03 24.45
CA PHE A 131 13.97 11.85 24.16
C PHE A 131 13.63 11.19 22.83
N THR A 132 12.35 11.15 22.47
CA THR A 132 11.89 10.63 21.17
C THR A 132 12.38 11.51 20.02
N LYS A 133 12.22 12.83 20.13
CA LYS A 133 12.67 13.80 19.11
C LYS A 133 14.19 13.85 18.97
N ALA A 134 14.90 13.74 20.07
CA ALA A 134 16.36 13.70 20.09
C ALA A 134 16.92 12.34 19.60
N GLY A 135 16.07 11.33 19.41
CA GLY A 135 16.49 10.00 18.96
C GLY A 135 17.09 9.11 20.05
N CYS A 136 16.93 9.47 21.33
CA CYS A 136 17.52 8.72 22.42
C CYS A 136 16.89 7.32 22.56
N ASN A 137 15.58 7.20 22.36
CA ASN A 137 14.82 5.96 22.50
C ASN A 137 14.45 5.28 21.17
N VAL A 138 15.20 5.55 20.09
CA VAL A 138 15.06 4.82 18.82
C VAL A 138 15.80 3.49 18.85
N GLY A 139 15.45 2.57 17.94
CA GLY A 139 16.01 1.21 17.89
C GLY A 139 17.53 1.13 17.63
N SER A 140 18.15 2.17 17.07
CA SER A 140 19.61 2.26 16.91
C SER A 140 20.34 2.78 18.18
N CYS A 141 19.59 3.31 19.16
CA CYS A 141 20.11 3.86 20.41
C CYS A 141 19.55 3.07 21.62
N HIS A 142 19.14 3.77 22.68
CA HIS A 142 18.68 3.15 23.94
C HIS A 142 17.32 2.43 23.80
N GLY A 143 16.57 2.66 22.71
CA GLY A 143 15.33 1.91 22.41
C GLY A 143 15.55 0.55 21.75
N SER A 144 16.78 0.10 21.52
CA SER A 144 17.05 -1.27 21.06
C SER A 144 16.70 -2.29 22.16
N ALA A 145 16.42 -3.55 21.77
CA ALA A 145 15.94 -4.58 22.69
C ALA A 145 16.84 -4.79 23.95
N ARG A 146 18.15 -4.54 23.84
CA ARG A 146 19.12 -4.61 24.95
C ARG A 146 19.56 -3.25 25.46
N GLY A 147 19.08 -2.15 24.88
CA GLY A 147 19.62 -0.81 25.10
C GLY A 147 21.04 -0.63 24.60
N LYS A 148 21.73 0.39 25.10
CA LYS A 148 23.16 0.65 24.86
C LYS A 148 23.86 0.90 26.19
N ASP A 149 25.04 0.29 26.39
CA ASP A 149 25.90 0.46 27.56
C ASP A 149 25.15 0.31 28.90
N GLY A 150 24.23 -0.67 29.00
CA GLY A 150 23.43 -0.92 30.18
C GLY A 150 22.29 0.08 30.42
N PHE A 151 22.03 0.99 29.49
CA PHE A 151 20.88 1.88 29.52
C PHE A 151 19.90 1.51 28.43
N HIS A 152 18.68 1.10 28.84
CA HIS A 152 17.59 0.72 27.97
C HIS A 152 16.38 1.61 28.24
N LEU A 153 15.84 2.20 27.18
CA LEU A 153 14.58 2.91 27.17
C LEU A 153 13.55 2.14 26.34
N SER A 154 12.28 2.33 26.60
CA SER A 154 11.24 1.79 25.75
C SER A 154 11.28 2.44 24.36
N LEU A 155 11.10 1.62 23.31
CA LEU A 155 11.15 2.11 21.93
C LEU A 155 10.04 3.15 21.71
N PHE A 156 10.43 4.38 21.36
CA PHE A 156 9.53 5.53 21.21
C PHE A 156 8.66 5.83 22.43
N GLY A 157 9.06 5.42 23.65
CA GLY A 157 8.37 5.76 24.86
C GLY A 157 7.08 4.97 25.15
N TYR A 158 6.97 3.71 24.70
CA TYR A 158 5.74 2.92 24.92
C TYR A 158 5.52 2.51 26.38
N ASP A 159 6.53 2.61 27.23
CA ASP A 159 6.48 2.29 28.67
C ASP A 159 7.11 3.45 29.47
N PRO A 160 6.45 4.59 29.57
CA PRO A 160 7.01 5.78 30.22
C PRO A 160 7.23 5.58 31.73
N GLU A 161 6.41 4.78 32.40
CA GLU A 161 6.59 4.47 33.82
C GLU A 161 7.87 3.64 34.07
N GLY A 162 8.10 2.63 33.24
CA GLY A 162 9.33 1.86 33.25
C GLY A 162 10.56 2.71 32.92
N ASP A 163 10.45 3.61 31.94
CA ASP A 163 11.54 4.50 31.54
C ASP A 163 11.89 5.51 32.63
N TYR A 164 10.87 6.06 33.33
CA TYR A 164 11.08 6.89 34.50
C TYR A 164 11.94 6.18 35.57
N GLY A 165 11.59 4.92 35.90
CA GLY A 165 12.34 4.12 36.84
C GLY A 165 13.79 3.85 36.42
N LYS A 166 13.97 3.58 35.10
CA LYS A 166 15.33 3.36 34.54
C LYS A 166 16.18 4.63 34.57
N ILE A 167 15.61 5.80 34.34
CA ILE A 167 16.33 7.08 34.35
C ILE A 167 16.67 7.48 35.80
N THR A 168 15.69 7.43 36.69
CA THR A 168 15.81 8.07 38.01
C THR A 168 16.32 7.15 39.12
N ARG A 169 16.07 5.83 39.05
CA ARG A 169 16.32 4.88 40.15
C ARG A 169 17.33 3.79 39.82
N GLN A 170 17.40 3.36 38.57
CA GLN A 170 18.30 2.28 38.19
C GLN A 170 19.77 2.67 38.37
N MET A 171 20.62 1.74 38.82
CA MET A 171 22.05 1.98 39.10
C MET A 171 22.28 3.12 40.11
N LEU A 172 21.47 3.17 41.18
CA LEU A 172 21.55 4.17 42.25
C LEU A 172 21.44 5.62 41.73
N GLY A 173 20.63 5.85 40.71
CA GLY A 173 20.42 7.19 40.19
C GLY A 173 21.61 7.77 39.42
N ARG A 174 22.58 6.96 38.97
CA ARG A 174 23.78 7.41 38.23
C ARG A 174 23.52 8.41 37.10
N ARG A 175 22.30 8.35 36.50
CA ARG A 175 22.01 9.12 35.31
C ARG A 175 21.60 10.57 35.58
N ILE A 176 21.16 10.85 36.80
CA ILE A 176 20.70 12.17 37.20
C ILE A 176 21.50 12.65 38.42
N ASN A 177 21.68 13.96 38.51
CA ASN A 177 22.28 14.65 39.64
C ASN A 177 21.32 15.77 40.07
N LEU A 178 20.57 15.58 41.13
CA LEU A 178 19.57 16.57 41.58
C LEU A 178 20.19 17.70 42.39
N ALA A 179 21.47 17.58 42.83
CA ALA A 179 22.18 18.64 43.52
C ALA A 179 22.81 19.63 42.51
N LEU A 180 23.23 19.11 41.34
CA LEU A 180 23.77 19.88 40.22
C LEU A 180 23.14 19.37 38.93
N PRO A 181 21.90 19.78 38.61
CA PRO A 181 21.10 19.22 37.53
C PRO A 181 21.75 19.24 36.17
N GLU A 182 22.50 20.28 35.82
CA GLU A 182 23.25 20.42 34.58
C GLU A 182 24.43 19.44 34.46
N GLU A 183 24.92 18.89 35.58
CA GLU A 183 25.96 17.85 35.58
C GLU A 183 25.38 16.44 35.48
N SER A 184 24.06 16.27 35.38
CA SER A 184 23.44 14.98 35.16
C SER A 184 24.05 14.31 33.95
N LEU A 185 24.43 13.01 34.10
CA LEU A 185 25.01 12.24 33.00
C LEU A 185 24.04 12.16 31.79
N LEU A 186 22.75 12.21 32.05
CA LEU A 186 21.71 12.30 31.06
C LEU A 186 21.86 13.52 30.12
N LEU A 187 22.21 14.69 30.67
CA LEU A 187 22.43 15.93 29.93
C LEU A 187 23.85 16.02 29.36
N THR A 188 24.88 15.74 30.18
CA THR A 188 26.29 15.89 29.78
C THR A 188 26.68 14.97 28.60
N LYS A 189 26.09 13.74 28.51
CA LYS A 189 26.22 12.86 27.34
C LYS A 189 25.48 13.41 26.13
N ALA A 190 24.29 13.93 26.32
CA ALA A 190 23.44 14.41 25.22
C ALA A 190 23.99 15.69 24.55
N VAL A 191 24.72 16.55 25.30
CA VAL A 191 25.40 17.73 24.75
C VAL A 191 26.83 17.42 24.28
N GLY A 192 27.33 16.19 24.48
CA GLY A 192 28.67 15.78 24.08
C GLY A 192 29.79 16.24 25.00
N ALA A 193 29.49 16.75 26.23
CA ALA A 193 30.48 17.09 27.25
C ALA A 193 31.19 15.84 27.81
N VAL A 194 30.53 14.70 27.74
CA VAL A 194 31.05 13.36 28.04
C VAL A 194 30.95 12.49 26.80
N GLN A 195 31.94 11.64 26.54
CA GLN A 195 31.96 10.76 25.38
C GLN A 195 30.68 9.93 25.27
N HIS A 196 30.05 10.02 24.11
CA HIS A 196 28.79 9.38 23.81
C HIS A 196 28.77 8.82 22.38
N THR A 197 28.63 7.50 22.23
CA THR A 197 28.60 6.83 20.91
C THR A 197 27.40 7.26 20.06
N GLY A 198 26.30 7.70 20.68
CA GLY A 198 25.14 8.27 20.00
C GLY A 198 25.36 9.69 19.46
N GLY A 199 26.53 10.29 19.71
CA GLY A 199 26.84 11.66 19.31
C GLY A 199 26.15 12.73 20.18
N LYS A 200 26.17 13.94 19.67
CA LYS A 200 25.53 15.11 20.29
C LYS A 200 24.09 15.23 19.80
N SER A 201 23.14 15.30 20.71
CA SER A 201 21.70 15.37 20.41
C SER A 201 21.14 16.79 20.41
N PHE A 202 21.64 17.66 21.30
CA PHE A 202 21.21 19.07 21.40
C PHE A 202 22.30 19.97 22.01
N GLU A 203 22.11 21.28 21.85
CA GLU A 203 22.95 22.32 22.47
C GLU A 203 22.37 22.73 23.83
N PRO A 204 23.18 23.26 24.77
CA PRO A 204 22.68 23.81 26.05
C PRO A 204 21.67 24.96 25.87
N THR A 205 21.70 25.65 24.73
CA THR A 205 20.76 26.72 24.40
C THR A 205 19.46 26.23 23.81
N ASP A 206 19.38 24.93 23.42
CA ASP A 206 18.20 24.33 22.78
C ASP A 206 17.04 24.27 23.78
N PRO A 207 15.79 24.57 23.33
CA PRO A 207 14.59 24.37 24.13
C PRO A 207 14.44 22.93 24.67
N LEU A 208 14.86 21.93 23.91
CA LEU A 208 14.82 20.53 24.32
C LEU A 208 15.70 20.26 25.55
N TYR A 209 16.92 20.82 25.56
CA TYR A 209 17.82 20.73 26.72
C TYR A 209 17.19 21.40 27.94
N LYS A 210 16.63 22.61 27.77
CA LYS A 210 16.01 23.39 28.86
C LYS A 210 14.82 22.66 29.48
N THR A 211 14.02 21.96 28.66
CA THR A 211 12.91 21.15 29.18
C THR A 211 13.39 20.04 30.10
N VAL A 212 14.46 19.32 29.73
CA VAL A 212 15.01 18.24 30.58
C VAL A 212 15.67 18.83 31.83
N LEU A 213 16.39 19.94 31.69
CA LEU A 213 17.03 20.65 32.83
C LEU A 213 15.95 21.11 33.84
N GLN A 214 14.91 21.78 33.40
CA GLN A 214 13.78 22.21 34.25
C GLN A 214 13.13 21.06 35.01
N TRP A 215 12.98 19.89 34.36
CA TRP A 215 12.46 18.71 35.03
C TRP A 215 13.41 18.21 36.13
N LEU A 216 14.72 18.24 35.90
CA LEU A 216 15.73 17.86 36.88
C LEU A 216 15.77 18.87 38.03
N GLU A 217 15.73 20.17 37.76
CA GLU A 217 15.66 21.27 38.73
C GLU A 217 14.43 21.19 39.63
N ALA A 218 13.29 20.71 39.05
CA ALA A 218 12.09 20.46 39.81
C ALA A 218 12.15 19.18 40.69
N GLY A 219 13.31 18.51 40.75
CA GLY A 219 13.50 17.27 41.51
C GLY A 219 13.13 15.98 40.75
N ALA A 220 13.08 16.04 39.42
CA ALA A 220 12.72 14.95 38.54
C ALA A 220 11.38 14.29 38.94
N PRO A 221 10.28 15.03 39.05
CA PRO A 221 8.99 14.49 39.52
C PRO A 221 8.47 13.40 38.57
N GLN A 222 7.83 12.39 39.17
CA GLN A 222 7.01 11.43 38.44
C GLN A 222 5.60 12.02 38.26
N ASP A 223 5.00 11.80 37.09
CA ASP A 223 3.63 12.27 36.87
C ASP A 223 2.63 11.58 37.79
N PRO A 224 1.64 12.30 38.32
CA PRO A 224 0.54 11.70 39.01
C PRO A 224 -0.33 10.88 38.05
N LYS A 225 -1.02 9.87 38.54
CA LYS A 225 -1.95 9.04 37.73
C LYS A 225 -3.10 9.83 37.10
N THR A 226 -3.30 11.07 37.52
CA THR A 226 -4.30 12.01 36.98
C THR A 226 -3.80 12.91 35.87
N VAL A 227 -2.53 12.75 35.46
CA VAL A 227 -2.03 13.51 34.29
C VAL A 227 -2.87 13.18 33.05
N ALA A 228 -3.20 14.20 32.28
CA ALA A 228 -4.01 14.03 31.08
C ALA A 228 -3.27 13.16 30.06
N GLU A 229 -3.98 12.22 29.45
CA GLU A 229 -3.44 11.35 28.40
C GLU A 229 -3.67 11.96 27.03
N VAL A 230 -2.75 11.74 26.08
CA VAL A 230 -2.99 12.11 24.68
C VAL A 230 -4.07 11.20 24.12
N VAL A 231 -5.13 11.77 23.56
CA VAL A 231 -6.26 11.02 22.98
C VAL A 231 -6.32 11.14 21.47
N ALA A 232 -5.73 12.19 20.89
CA ALA A 232 -5.61 12.37 19.44
C ALA A 232 -4.43 13.28 19.10
N VAL A 233 -3.91 13.12 17.90
CA VAL A 233 -2.91 14.02 17.29
C VAL A 233 -3.38 14.37 15.88
N GLU A 234 -3.22 15.62 15.49
CA GLU A 234 -3.61 16.15 14.19
C GLU A 234 -2.41 16.85 13.53
N ILE A 235 -2.26 16.71 12.20
CA ILE A 235 -1.26 17.40 11.41
C ILE A 235 -1.94 18.32 10.39
N TYR A 236 -1.43 19.52 10.23
CA TYR A 236 -1.99 20.50 9.31
C TYR A 236 -0.90 21.20 8.48
N PRO A 237 -1.17 21.42 7.17
CA PRO A 237 -2.32 20.93 6.40
C PRO A 237 -2.23 19.42 6.16
N VAL A 238 -3.35 18.75 5.82
CA VAL A 238 -3.36 17.30 5.53
C VAL A 238 -2.81 16.95 4.15
N GLN A 239 -2.68 17.95 3.27
CA GLN A 239 -2.18 17.77 1.90
C GLN A 239 -1.48 19.04 1.41
N ALA A 240 -0.40 18.87 0.64
CA ALA A 240 0.21 19.95 -0.13
C ALA A 240 0.58 19.48 -1.54
N VAL A 241 0.34 20.32 -2.54
CA VAL A 241 0.73 20.13 -3.94
C VAL A 241 1.75 21.20 -4.28
N LEU A 242 3.03 20.80 -4.29
CA LEU A 242 4.18 21.69 -4.40
C LEU A 242 4.74 21.71 -5.82
N GLU A 243 4.76 22.85 -6.44
CA GLU A 243 5.20 23.05 -7.82
C GLU A 243 6.66 23.48 -7.90
N GLY A 244 7.48 22.62 -8.48
CA GLY A 244 8.91 22.84 -8.70
C GLY A 244 9.77 22.45 -7.49
N SER A 245 11.04 22.13 -7.76
CA SER A 245 12.05 21.88 -6.74
C SER A 245 12.26 23.13 -5.88
N GLY A 246 12.40 22.95 -4.57
CA GLY A 246 12.55 24.02 -3.59
C GLY A 246 11.22 24.64 -3.10
N ALA A 247 10.07 24.31 -3.69
CA ALA A 247 8.78 24.69 -3.14
C ALA A 247 8.59 24.08 -1.75
N SER A 248 8.03 24.84 -0.81
CA SER A 248 7.98 24.42 0.59
C SER A 248 6.61 24.65 1.22
N GLN A 249 6.34 23.86 2.27
CA GLN A 249 5.15 23.95 3.11
C GLN A 249 5.54 23.69 4.56
N GLN A 250 5.22 24.61 5.45
CA GLN A 250 5.32 24.38 6.89
C GLN A 250 4.12 23.57 7.37
N PHE A 251 4.38 22.65 8.31
CA PHE A 251 3.36 21.86 9.00
C PHE A 251 3.29 22.22 10.47
N THR A 252 2.10 22.14 11.07
CA THR A 252 1.88 22.23 12.51
C THR A 252 1.20 20.95 13.02
N VAL A 253 1.50 20.57 14.25
CA VAL A 253 1.00 19.35 14.89
C VAL A 253 0.32 19.72 16.19
N ARG A 254 -0.92 19.32 16.35
CA ARG A 254 -1.73 19.56 17.55
C ARG A 254 -2.06 18.24 18.24
N ALA A 255 -1.80 18.15 19.54
CA ALA A 255 -2.22 17.05 20.39
C ALA A 255 -3.48 17.44 21.17
N LYS A 256 -4.43 16.52 21.31
CA LYS A 256 -5.63 16.64 22.15
C LYS A 256 -5.51 15.69 23.33
N TYR A 257 -5.97 16.15 24.48
CA TYR A 257 -5.81 15.44 25.75
C TYR A 257 -7.15 15.01 26.35
N SER A 258 -7.09 14.02 27.24
CA SER A 258 -8.26 13.40 27.88
C SER A 258 -9.05 14.36 28.79
N ASP A 259 -8.45 15.47 29.21
CA ASP A 259 -9.10 16.55 29.98
C ASP A 259 -9.80 17.60 29.09
N GLY A 260 -9.85 17.38 27.77
CA GLY A 260 -10.46 18.26 26.79
C GLY A 260 -9.58 19.44 26.36
N THR A 261 -8.34 19.55 26.84
CA THR A 261 -7.37 20.56 26.37
C THR A 261 -6.68 20.10 25.09
N ASP A 262 -6.05 21.04 24.37
CA ASP A 262 -5.16 20.75 23.26
C ASP A 262 -3.88 21.61 23.35
N ARG A 263 -2.84 21.24 22.58
CA ARG A 263 -1.56 21.93 22.58
C ARG A 263 -0.86 21.79 21.22
N ASP A 264 -0.20 22.85 20.77
CA ASP A 264 0.77 22.80 19.66
C ASP A 264 2.03 22.05 20.10
N VAL A 265 2.21 20.86 19.56
CA VAL A 265 3.36 19.99 19.84
C VAL A 265 4.38 19.96 18.71
N THR A 266 4.27 20.85 17.72
CA THR A 266 5.11 20.87 16.53
C THR A 266 6.61 20.84 16.87
N LYS A 267 7.01 21.60 17.90
CA LYS A 267 8.41 21.70 18.31
C LYS A 267 8.97 20.43 18.95
N ILE A 268 8.11 19.57 19.50
CA ILE A 268 8.48 18.33 20.20
C ILE A 268 8.03 17.06 19.46
N ALA A 269 7.23 17.17 18.41
CA ALA A 269 6.90 16.07 17.52
C ALA A 269 8.08 15.68 16.61
N SER A 270 8.23 14.40 16.33
CA SER A 270 9.24 13.88 15.39
C SER A 270 8.67 13.80 13.99
N PHE A 271 9.38 14.30 12.98
CA PHE A 271 8.97 14.29 11.58
C PHE A 271 9.82 13.36 10.74
N VAL A 272 9.18 12.60 9.83
CA VAL A 272 9.82 11.69 8.87
C VAL A 272 9.07 11.73 7.55
N SER A 273 9.80 11.75 6.43
CA SER A 273 9.22 11.52 5.09
C SER A 273 9.39 10.03 4.71
N ASN A 274 8.40 9.45 4.04
CA ASN A 274 8.55 8.10 3.48
C ASN A 274 9.24 8.11 2.10
N ASN A 275 9.45 9.30 1.50
CA ASN A 275 10.10 9.46 0.20
C ASN A 275 10.88 10.78 0.14
N ASP A 276 12.11 10.76 0.66
CA ASP A 276 12.99 11.93 0.69
C ASP A 276 13.46 12.38 -0.71
N VAL A 277 13.28 11.52 -1.73
CA VAL A 277 13.59 11.90 -3.12
C VAL A 277 12.57 12.88 -3.67
N SER A 278 11.30 12.76 -3.26
CA SER A 278 10.24 13.66 -3.72
C SER A 278 10.02 14.85 -2.78
N ALA A 279 10.09 14.63 -1.46
CA ALA A 279 9.96 15.71 -0.49
C ALA A 279 10.68 15.36 0.81
N LYS A 280 11.54 16.28 1.27
CA LYS A 280 12.28 16.19 2.54
C LYS A 280 11.56 16.98 3.62
N VAL A 281 11.59 16.50 4.85
CA VAL A 281 11.09 17.22 6.01
C VAL A 281 12.22 17.47 7.01
N ASN A 282 12.29 18.69 7.55
CA ASN A 282 13.26 19.03 8.60
C ASN A 282 12.66 18.79 10.01
N LYS A 283 13.50 18.99 11.04
CA LYS A 283 13.08 18.79 12.45
C LYS A 283 11.97 19.73 12.93
N THR A 284 11.70 20.83 12.23
CA THR A 284 10.66 21.80 12.59
C THR A 284 9.36 21.61 11.81
N GLY A 285 9.27 20.58 10.94
CA GLY A 285 8.09 20.29 10.14
C GLY A 285 8.01 21.10 8.84
N LEU A 286 9.11 21.77 8.41
CA LEU A 286 9.17 22.38 7.08
C LEU A 286 9.49 21.30 6.04
N VAL A 287 8.57 21.12 5.10
CA VAL A 287 8.72 20.22 3.95
C VAL A 287 9.21 20.98 2.74
N THR A 288 10.17 20.42 2.02
CA THR A 288 10.70 20.98 0.77
C THR A 288 10.61 19.94 -0.34
N ALA A 289 9.94 20.29 -1.44
CA ALA A 289 9.84 19.44 -2.63
C ALA A 289 11.17 19.38 -3.38
N ASP A 290 11.44 18.22 -3.99
CA ASP A 290 12.62 18.00 -4.83
C ASP A 290 12.18 17.43 -6.17
N LYS A 291 12.32 16.11 -6.42
CA LYS A 291 11.93 15.47 -7.67
C LYS A 291 10.43 15.20 -7.74
N ARG A 292 9.90 15.16 -8.97
CA ARG A 292 8.51 14.75 -9.22
C ARG A 292 8.20 13.45 -8.51
N GLY A 293 7.06 13.40 -7.82
CA GLY A 293 6.59 12.21 -7.14
C GLY A 293 5.69 12.52 -5.96
N GLU A 294 5.48 11.51 -5.15
CA GLU A 294 4.67 11.59 -3.94
C GLU A 294 5.49 11.25 -2.72
N ALA A 295 5.31 11.99 -1.66
CA ALA A 295 5.80 11.68 -0.34
C ALA A 295 4.66 11.75 0.67
N PHE A 296 4.80 11.03 1.76
CA PHE A 296 3.94 11.14 2.91
C PHE A 296 4.78 11.54 4.11
N VAL A 297 4.49 12.73 4.64
CA VAL A 297 5.20 13.28 5.78
C VAL A 297 4.45 12.91 7.04
N MET A 298 5.11 12.20 7.93
CA MET A 298 4.57 11.74 9.20
C MET A 298 5.06 12.61 10.33
N ALA A 299 4.19 12.86 11.29
CA ALA A 299 4.51 13.42 12.59
C ALA A 299 4.15 12.43 13.68
N ARG A 300 5.08 12.19 14.59
CA ARG A 300 4.87 11.35 15.77
C ARG A 300 4.91 12.20 17.03
N PHE A 301 3.93 12.02 17.87
CA PHE A 301 3.89 12.53 19.22
C PHE A 301 3.25 11.50 20.14
N ASP A 302 3.91 11.13 21.21
CA ASP A 302 3.52 10.05 22.12
C ASP A 302 3.29 8.72 21.35
N ALA A 303 2.22 8.00 21.61
CA ALA A 303 1.86 6.77 20.92
C ALA A 303 1.25 7.00 19.52
N PHE A 304 0.98 8.25 19.14
CA PHE A 304 0.27 8.59 17.91
C PHE A 304 1.22 8.90 16.76
N THR A 305 0.85 8.44 15.57
CA THR A 305 1.47 8.83 14.30
C THR A 305 0.37 9.34 13.39
N VAL A 306 0.57 10.52 12.82
CA VAL A 306 -0.31 11.13 11.82
C VAL A 306 0.49 11.53 10.59
N GLY A 307 -0.17 11.77 9.46
CA GLY A 307 0.56 12.09 8.26
C GLY A 307 -0.18 12.96 7.28
N ALA A 308 0.58 13.61 6.39
CA ALA A 308 0.11 14.48 5.34
C ALA A 308 0.68 14.08 3.98
N GLN A 309 -0.14 14.14 2.93
CA GLN A 309 0.27 13.82 1.57
C GLN A 309 0.95 15.01 0.91
N ILE A 310 2.10 14.77 0.30
CA ILE A 310 2.85 15.74 -0.49
C ILE A 310 2.91 15.26 -1.93
N LEU A 311 2.44 16.09 -2.85
CA LEU A 311 2.60 15.88 -4.28
C LEU A 311 3.62 16.90 -4.79
N ALA A 312 4.80 16.43 -5.20
CA ALA A 312 5.81 17.25 -5.86
C ALA A 312 5.61 17.16 -7.38
N ILE A 313 5.26 18.27 -8.00
CA ILE A 313 4.96 18.33 -9.44
C ILE A 313 5.97 19.24 -10.16
N PRO A 314 6.28 18.97 -11.43
CA PRO A 314 7.16 19.84 -12.20
C PRO A 314 6.55 21.22 -12.43
N ARG A 315 7.39 22.25 -12.54
CA ARG A 315 6.97 23.58 -12.97
C ARG A 315 6.75 23.55 -14.48
N ASP A 316 5.53 23.21 -14.89
CA ASP A 316 5.13 23.18 -16.31
C ASP A 316 3.82 23.93 -16.51
N THR A 317 3.95 25.16 -17.04
CA THR A 317 2.80 26.04 -17.34
C THR A 317 2.08 25.66 -18.63
N LYS A 318 2.62 24.71 -19.44
CA LYS A 318 2.04 24.30 -20.73
C LYS A 318 1.29 22.97 -20.64
N PHE A 319 1.29 22.30 -19.47
CA PHE A 319 0.59 21.02 -19.32
C PHE A 319 -0.91 21.18 -19.58
N ASN A 320 -1.41 20.44 -20.55
CA ASN A 320 -2.83 20.31 -20.83
C ASN A 320 -3.18 18.82 -20.83
N PHE A 321 -4.10 18.43 -19.95
CA PHE A 321 -4.56 17.05 -19.89
C PHE A 321 -5.40 16.74 -21.15
N PRO A 322 -5.10 15.68 -21.91
CA PRO A 322 -5.83 15.37 -23.14
C PRO A 322 -7.29 14.99 -22.83
N GLN A 323 -8.18 15.30 -23.78
CA GLN A 323 -9.53 14.77 -23.72
C GLN A 323 -9.50 13.29 -24.12
N VAL A 324 -9.61 12.41 -23.14
CA VAL A 324 -9.68 10.97 -23.34
C VAL A 324 -11.02 10.44 -22.83
N ALA A 325 -11.57 9.46 -23.53
CA ALA A 325 -12.82 8.81 -23.11
C ALA A 325 -12.61 8.10 -21.76
N GLU A 326 -13.61 8.19 -20.91
CA GLU A 326 -13.70 7.43 -19.65
C GLU A 326 -14.74 6.33 -19.84
N PHE A 327 -14.40 5.10 -19.52
CA PHE A 327 -15.29 3.97 -19.72
C PHE A 327 -16.14 3.71 -18.46
N ASN A 328 -15.60 4.02 -17.29
CA ASN A 328 -16.33 3.96 -16.03
C ASN A 328 -15.70 4.89 -14.96
N TYR A 329 -16.24 4.83 -13.73
CA TYR A 329 -15.83 5.66 -12.59
C TYR A 329 -14.35 5.52 -12.21
N ILE A 330 -13.72 4.37 -12.47
CA ILE A 330 -12.30 4.15 -12.22
C ILE A 330 -11.47 5.16 -13.02
N ASP A 331 -11.80 5.33 -14.28
CA ASP A 331 -11.08 6.24 -15.17
C ASP A 331 -11.20 7.69 -14.72
N THR A 332 -12.39 8.10 -14.29
CA THR A 332 -12.60 9.45 -13.75
C THR A 332 -11.69 9.73 -12.56
N LEU A 333 -11.59 8.79 -11.62
CA LEU A 333 -10.78 8.96 -10.41
C LEU A 333 -9.27 8.89 -10.70
N VAL A 334 -8.85 7.99 -11.60
CA VAL A 334 -7.47 7.92 -12.06
C VAL A 334 -7.10 9.20 -12.83
N HIS A 335 -7.93 9.65 -13.77
CA HIS A 335 -7.66 10.87 -14.53
C HIS A 335 -7.61 12.11 -13.64
N ASN A 336 -8.46 12.21 -12.61
CA ASN A 336 -8.41 13.30 -11.65
C ASN A 336 -7.07 13.35 -10.91
N LYS A 337 -6.54 12.20 -10.51
CA LYS A 337 -5.21 12.11 -9.93
C LYS A 337 -4.12 12.49 -10.94
N LEU A 338 -4.18 11.94 -12.15
CA LEU A 338 -3.19 12.21 -13.21
C LEU A 338 -3.15 13.68 -13.59
N LYS A 339 -4.31 14.37 -13.65
CA LYS A 339 -4.41 15.82 -13.86
C LYS A 339 -3.64 16.58 -12.77
N LYS A 340 -3.87 16.24 -11.49
CA LYS A 340 -3.19 16.90 -10.35
C LYS A 340 -1.66 16.76 -10.42
N ILE A 341 -1.15 15.61 -10.84
CA ILE A 341 0.31 15.34 -10.90
C ILE A 341 0.92 15.58 -12.27
N ARG A 342 0.15 16.13 -13.20
CA ARG A 342 0.56 16.51 -14.57
C ARG A 342 1.13 15.33 -15.38
N ILE A 343 0.43 14.18 -15.34
CA ILE A 343 0.76 12.97 -16.10
C ILE A 343 -0.34 12.71 -17.14
N THR A 344 0.06 12.40 -18.36
CA THR A 344 -0.83 11.97 -19.45
C THR A 344 -0.93 10.46 -19.48
N PRO A 345 -2.12 9.85 -19.54
CA PRO A 345 -2.25 8.41 -19.69
C PRO A 345 -1.75 7.95 -21.07
N SER A 346 -1.34 6.68 -21.14
CA SER A 346 -1.04 6.03 -22.42
C SER A 346 -2.30 5.78 -23.24
N GLU A 347 -2.11 5.36 -24.49
CA GLU A 347 -3.20 4.95 -25.38
C GLU A 347 -3.78 3.58 -24.92
N VAL A 348 -4.96 3.26 -25.43
CA VAL A 348 -5.56 1.94 -25.24
C VAL A 348 -4.80 0.92 -26.08
N ALA A 349 -4.57 -0.26 -25.51
CA ALA A 349 -3.95 -1.39 -26.20
C ALA A 349 -4.85 -1.90 -27.34
N ASP A 350 -4.24 -2.48 -28.37
CA ASP A 350 -4.96 -3.15 -29.43
C ASP A 350 -5.76 -4.36 -28.91
N ASP A 351 -6.65 -4.89 -29.76
CA ASP A 351 -7.57 -5.95 -29.36
C ASP A 351 -6.87 -7.30 -29.09
N ALA A 352 -5.79 -7.60 -29.76
CA ALA A 352 -5.01 -8.83 -29.54
C ALA A 352 -4.33 -8.79 -28.17
N THR A 353 -3.66 -7.69 -27.86
CA THR A 353 -3.04 -7.42 -26.56
C THR A 353 -4.09 -7.44 -25.44
N PHE A 354 -5.24 -6.78 -25.64
CA PHE A 354 -6.32 -6.78 -24.66
C PHE A 354 -6.84 -8.21 -24.41
N LEU A 355 -7.17 -8.97 -25.46
CA LEU A 355 -7.73 -10.32 -25.31
C LEU A 355 -6.77 -11.25 -24.59
N ARG A 356 -5.49 -11.23 -24.97
CA ARG A 356 -4.45 -12.03 -24.31
C ARG A 356 -4.34 -11.67 -22.83
N ARG A 357 -4.23 -10.39 -22.53
CA ARG A 357 -4.12 -9.88 -21.15
C ARG A 357 -5.31 -10.28 -20.29
N VAL A 358 -6.52 -10.00 -20.75
CA VAL A 358 -7.73 -10.22 -19.97
C VAL A 358 -8.02 -11.70 -19.77
N THR A 359 -7.73 -12.57 -20.76
CA THR A 359 -7.88 -14.02 -20.61
C THR A 359 -6.90 -14.57 -19.58
N LEU A 360 -5.63 -14.19 -19.66
CA LEU A 360 -4.62 -14.56 -18.65
C LEU A 360 -4.96 -14.08 -17.24
N ASP A 361 -5.45 -12.85 -17.11
CA ASP A 361 -5.72 -12.25 -15.81
C ASP A 361 -7.01 -12.79 -15.16
N ILE A 362 -8.01 -13.10 -15.94
CA ILE A 362 -9.29 -13.63 -15.41
C ILE A 362 -9.23 -15.14 -15.19
N THR A 363 -8.60 -15.90 -16.11
CA THR A 363 -8.68 -17.37 -16.13
C THR A 363 -7.35 -18.09 -15.92
N GLY A 364 -6.21 -17.36 -16.00
CA GLY A 364 -4.88 -17.99 -15.99
C GLY A 364 -4.61 -18.90 -17.19
N THR A 365 -5.33 -18.68 -18.32
CA THR A 365 -5.13 -19.40 -19.58
C THR A 365 -4.83 -18.45 -20.71
N LEU A 366 -4.24 -18.95 -21.81
CA LEU A 366 -4.16 -18.22 -23.06
C LEU A 366 -5.49 -18.37 -23.84
N PRO A 367 -5.91 -17.38 -24.62
CA PRO A 367 -7.02 -17.55 -25.55
C PRO A 367 -6.63 -18.57 -26.63
N SER A 368 -7.60 -19.34 -27.14
CA SER A 368 -7.36 -20.23 -28.26
C SER A 368 -7.13 -19.42 -29.55
N PRO A 369 -6.42 -19.97 -30.56
CA PRO A 369 -6.29 -19.33 -31.88
C PRO A 369 -7.62 -18.96 -32.52
N GLU A 370 -8.64 -19.76 -32.33
CA GLU A 370 -10.01 -19.53 -32.82
C GLU A 370 -10.67 -18.36 -32.11
N ASP A 371 -10.59 -18.32 -30.74
CA ASP A 371 -11.08 -17.18 -29.95
C ASP A 371 -10.44 -15.87 -30.41
N VAL A 372 -9.11 -15.88 -30.66
CA VAL A 372 -8.40 -14.67 -31.10
C VAL A 372 -8.91 -14.21 -32.46
N ARG A 373 -8.98 -15.10 -33.44
CA ARG A 373 -9.46 -14.76 -34.79
C ARG A 373 -10.91 -14.25 -34.77
N THR A 374 -11.78 -14.93 -34.03
CA THR A 374 -13.20 -14.53 -33.86
C THR A 374 -13.31 -13.14 -33.22
N PHE A 375 -12.58 -12.90 -32.13
CA PHE A 375 -12.60 -11.63 -31.42
C PHE A 375 -12.07 -10.47 -32.26
N LEU A 376 -11.00 -10.71 -33.03
CA LEU A 376 -10.45 -9.68 -33.93
C LEU A 376 -11.36 -9.36 -35.10
N ALA A 377 -12.11 -10.34 -35.60
CA ALA A 377 -13.09 -10.15 -36.67
C ALA A 377 -14.38 -9.46 -36.21
N ASP A 378 -14.72 -9.55 -34.93
CA ASP A 378 -15.90 -8.95 -34.35
C ASP A 378 -15.83 -7.40 -34.42
N LYS A 379 -16.88 -6.76 -34.93
CA LYS A 379 -17.01 -5.30 -35.08
C LYS A 379 -17.88 -4.65 -34.00
N ASP A 380 -18.37 -5.43 -33.07
CA ASP A 380 -19.19 -4.91 -31.97
C ASP A 380 -18.35 -3.98 -31.07
N ALA A 381 -18.82 -2.75 -30.86
CA ALA A 381 -18.15 -1.77 -30.01
C ALA A 381 -18.05 -2.25 -28.53
N LYS A 382 -18.92 -3.17 -28.10
CA LYS A 382 -18.95 -3.74 -26.76
C LYS A 382 -18.27 -5.11 -26.66
N LYS A 383 -17.56 -5.57 -27.68
CA LYS A 383 -16.93 -6.89 -27.71
C LYS A 383 -16.00 -7.14 -26.52
N ARG A 384 -15.28 -6.12 -26.05
CA ARG A 384 -14.37 -6.22 -24.89
C ARG A 384 -15.15 -6.48 -23.60
N GLU A 385 -16.24 -5.76 -23.36
CA GLU A 385 -17.10 -5.99 -22.18
C GLU A 385 -17.74 -7.37 -22.22
N LYS A 386 -18.29 -7.78 -23.38
CA LYS A 386 -18.86 -9.11 -23.57
C LYS A 386 -17.86 -10.23 -23.31
N LYS A 387 -16.60 -10.05 -23.76
CA LYS A 387 -15.53 -11.01 -23.51
C LYS A 387 -15.18 -11.11 -22.03
N VAL A 388 -15.16 -9.99 -21.29
CA VAL A 388 -14.99 -10.00 -19.83
C VAL A 388 -16.11 -10.79 -19.18
N ASP A 389 -17.38 -10.53 -19.55
CA ASP A 389 -18.53 -11.22 -18.99
C ASP A 389 -18.47 -12.75 -19.27
N GLU A 390 -18.06 -13.15 -20.48
CA GLU A 390 -17.84 -14.56 -20.84
C GLU A 390 -16.76 -15.22 -19.98
N LEU A 391 -15.61 -14.56 -19.83
CA LEU A 391 -14.47 -15.10 -19.09
C LEU A 391 -14.78 -15.28 -17.60
N LEU A 392 -15.61 -14.43 -17.01
CA LEU A 392 -16.03 -14.50 -15.61
C LEU A 392 -16.91 -15.75 -15.33
N GLU A 393 -17.58 -16.30 -16.34
CA GLU A 393 -18.41 -17.49 -16.20
C GLU A 393 -17.64 -18.80 -16.44
N ARG A 394 -16.39 -18.72 -16.88
CA ARG A 394 -15.57 -19.91 -17.13
C ARG A 394 -15.11 -20.56 -15.82
N PRO A 395 -15.03 -21.89 -15.74
CA PRO A 395 -14.55 -22.59 -14.54
C PRO A 395 -13.12 -22.22 -14.17
N GLU A 396 -12.28 -21.86 -15.14
CA GLU A 396 -10.90 -21.46 -14.91
C GLU A 396 -10.78 -20.15 -14.11
N PHE A 397 -11.80 -19.28 -14.14
CA PHE A 397 -11.90 -18.15 -13.23
C PHE A 397 -11.89 -18.61 -11.77
N THR A 398 -12.74 -19.57 -11.45
CA THR A 398 -12.80 -20.14 -10.09
C THR A 398 -11.47 -20.76 -9.69
N GLU A 399 -10.84 -21.55 -10.55
CA GLU A 399 -9.58 -22.23 -10.28
C GLU A 399 -8.45 -21.25 -9.93
N LEU A 400 -8.31 -20.16 -10.73
CA LEU A 400 -7.30 -19.14 -10.52
C LEU A 400 -7.48 -18.40 -9.17
N TRP A 401 -8.72 -18.04 -8.86
CA TRP A 401 -8.99 -17.27 -7.63
C TRP A 401 -8.96 -18.14 -6.38
N VAL A 402 -9.37 -19.39 -6.47
CA VAL A 402 -9.20 -20.37 -5.38
C VAL A 402 -7.73 -20.58 -5.06
N MET A 403 -6.85 -20.71 -6.06
CA MET A 403 -5.40 -20.78 -5.85
C MET A 403 -4.90 -19.57 -5.04
N LYS A 404 -5.32 -18.35 -5.40
CA LYS A 404 -4.88 -17.12 -4.73
C LYS A 404 -5.38 -17.01 -3.29
N PHE A 405 -6.64 -17.38 -3.05
CA PHE A 405 -7.18 -17.38 -1.69
C PHE A 405 -6.66 -18.54 -0.85
N ALA A 406 -6.33 -19.69 -1.46
CA ALA A 406 -5.64 -20.77 -0.76
C ALA A 406 -4.24 -20.38 -0.27
N GLU A 407 -3.57 -19.41 -0.92
CA GLU A 407 -2.34 -18.79 -0.42
C GLU A 407 -2.61 -17.93 0.82
N LEU A 408 -3.58 -17.01 0.74
CA LEU A 408 -3.97 -16.15 1.86
C LEU A 408 -4.47 -16.94 3.07
N LEU A 409 -5.15 -18.07 2.84
CA LEU A 409 -5.67 -18.97 3.88
C LEU A 409 -4.70 -20.09 4.26
N GLN A 410 -3.47 -20.05 3.74
CA GLN A 410 -2.37 -20.98 4.06
C GLN A 410 -2.76 -22.47 3.89
N ILE A 411 -3.50 -22.83 2.83
CA ILE A 411 -3.88 -24.23 2.58
C ILE A 411 -2.65 -25.01 2.16
N ARG A 412 -2.00 -25.69 3.14
CA ARG A 412 -0.83 -26.52 2.95
C ARG A 412 -0.81 -27.64 4.00
N THR A 413 -0.24 -28.75 3.65
CA THR A 413 0.01 -29.82 4.64
C THR A 413 1.15 -29.45 5.58
N ASP A 414 1.10 -29.94 6.81
CA ASP A 414 2.24 -30.00 7.71
C ASP A 414 2.51 -31.47 8.12
N ASN A 415 3.68 -31.70 8.71
CA ASN A 415 4.13 -33.07 8.94
C ASN A 415 3.31 -33.82 10.00
N ASN A 416 2.52 -33.15 10.85
CA ASN A 416 1.91 -33.81 12.01
C ASN A 416 0.42 -33.44 12.26
N GLN A 417 -0.05 -32.27 11.87
CA GLN A 417 -1.38 -31.78 12.28
C GLN A 417 -2.34 -31.56 11.13
N PHE A 418 -1.88 -31.04 10.00
CA PHE A 418 -2.73 -30.70 8.85
C PHE A 418 -2.45 -31.62 7.65
N GLN A 419 -3.20 -32.72 7.58
CA GLN A 419 -3.01 -33.75 6.55
C GLN A 419 -3.71 -33.39 5.24
N TYR A 420 -3.31 -34.06 4.16
CA TYR A 420 -3.82 -33.81 2.80
C TYR A 420 -5.36 -33.90 2.71
N LYS A 421 -6.03 -34.82 3.40
CA LYS A 421 -7.50 -34.90 3.45
C LYS A 421 -8.12 -33.58 3.96
N SER A 422 -7.59 -33.01 5.03
CA SER A 422 -8.05 -31.74 5.58
C SER A 422 -7.80 -30.59 4.61
N ALA A 423 -6.61 -30.57 3.97
CA ALA A 423 -6.27 -29.56 2.97
C ALA A 423 -7.20 -29.64 1.75
N LEU A 424 -7.48 -30.85 1.25
CA LEU A 424 -8.38 -31.08 0.12
C LEU A 424 -9.82 -30.62 0.44
N GLN A 425 -10.38 -31.03 1.59
CA GLN A 425 -11.73 -30.64 1.97
C GLN A 425 -11.86 -29.11 2.15
N TYR A 426 -10.82 -28.49 2.71
CA TYR A 426 -10.81 -27.03 2.88
C TYR A 426 -10.71 -26.32 1.52
N TYR A 427 -9.88 -26.83 0.62
CA TYR A 427 -9.76 -26.31 -0.75
C TYR A 427 -11.04 -26.48 -1.55
N ASP A 428 -11.68 -27.67 -1.47
CA ASP A 428 -12.94 -27.94 -2.17
C ASP A 428 -14.09 -27.08 -1.65
N TRP A 429 -14.15 -26.85 -0.33
CA TRP A 429 -15.08 -25.89 0.25
C TRP A 429 -14.87 -24.49 -0.34
N LEU A 430 -13.63 -24.02 -0.38
CA LEU A 430 -13.29 -22.72 -0.94
C LEU A 430 -13.66 -22.64 -2.44
N LYS A 431 -13.42 -23.72 -3.20
CA LYS A 431 -13.77 -23.82 -4.62
C LYS A 431 -15.29 -23.72 -4.83
N ASP A 432 -16.08 -24.38 -4.00
CA ASP A 432 -17.55 -24.27 -4.02
C ASP A 432 -18.02 -22.82 -3.75
N GLN A 433 -17.43 -22.13 -2.75
CA GLN A 433 -17.80 -20.75 -2.46
C GLN A 433 -17.55 -19.82 -3.66
N PHE A 434 -16.40 -19.93 -4.32
CA PHE A 434 -16.07 -19.13 -5.51
C PHE A 434 -16.91 -19.52 -6.74
N ALA A 435 -17.15 -20.81 -6.98
CA ALA A 435 -17.98 -21.30 -8.09
C ALA A 435 -19.43 -20.77 -8.01
N ARG A 436 -19.97 -20.70 -6.79
CA ARG A 436 -21.30 -20.15 -6.51
C ARG A 436 -21.32 -18.63 -6.38
N ASN A 437 -20.17 -17.98 -6.51
CA ASN A 437 -20.01 -16.53 -6.32
C ASN A 437 -20.64 -16.02 -5.01
N ILE A 438 -20.40 -16.74 -3.91
CA ILE A 438 -20.89 -16.35 -2.59
C ILE A 438 -20.34 -14.97 -2.23
N PRO A 439 -21.15 -14.04 -1.70
CA PRO A 439 -20.68 -12.74 -1.26
C PRO A 439 -19.47 -12.83 -0.32
N MET A 440 -18.45 -12.04 -0.54
CA MET A 440 -17.18 -12.17 0.19
C MET A 440 -17.30 -11.89 1.70
N ASP A 441 -18.27 -11.09 2.11
CA ASP A 441 -18.60 -10.87 3.51
C ASP A 441 -19.23 -12.14 4.13
N GLN A 442 -20.08 -12.84 3.40
CA GLN A 442 -20.66 -14.12 3.82
C GLN A 442 -19.58 -15.20 3.94
N LEU A 443 -18.73 -15.36 2.91
CA LEU A 443 -17.60 -16.29 2.93
C LEU A 443 -16.70 -16.05 4.15
N THR A 444 -16.41 -14.79 4.44
CA THR A 444 -15.57 -14.39 5.58
C THR A 444 -16.26 -14.71 6.91
N ARG A 445 -17.54 -14.43 7.05
CA ARG A 445 -18.32 -14.80 8.24
C ARG A 445 -18.33 -16.31 8.45
N ASP A 446 -18.65 -17.08 7.42
CA ASP A 446 -18.70 -18.54 7.49
C ASP A 446 -17.36 -19.14 7.92
N LEU A 447 -16.27 -18.57 7.44
CA LEU A 447 -14.90 -18.96 7.80
C LEU A 447 -14.59 -18.65 9.27
N LEU A 448 -14.80 -17.40 9.69
CA LEU A 448 -14.37 -16.91 11.00
C LEU A 448 -15.28 -17.39 12.15
N THR A 449 -16.52 -17.79 11.87
CA THR A 449 -17.44 -18.35 12.86
C THR A 449 -17.52 -19.88 12.81
N ALA A 450 -16.69 -20.50 11.96
CA ALA A 450 -16.72 -21.96 11.76
C ALA A 450 -16.49 -22.73 13.06
N LYS A 451 -17.33 -23.73 13.29
CA LYS A 451 -17.28 -24.64 14.45
C LYS A 451 -17.74 -26.02 14.08
N GLY A 452 -17.40 -27.02 14.92
CA GLY A 452 -17.67 -28.43 14.67
C GLY A 452 -16.47 -29.18 14.12
N GLY A 453 -16.69 -30.42 13.66
CA GLY A 453 -15.66 -31.25 13.09
C GLY A 453 -15.18 -30.75 11.73
N THR A 454 -13.87 -30.75 11.53
CA THR A 454 -13.24 -30.26 10.27
C THR A 454 -13.60 -31.07 9.04
N PHE A 455 -14.16 -32.29 9.20
CA PHE A 455 -14.64 -33.11 8.09
C PHE A 455 -16.08 -32.79 7.72
N ALA A 456 -16.92 -32.52 8.72
CA ALA A 456 -18.32 -32.13 8.51
C ALA A 456 -18.46 -30.63 8.14
N ASN A 457 -17.61 -29.78 8.71
CA ASN A 457 -17.53 -28.37 8.39
C ASN A 457 -16.09 -27.99 7.96
N PRO A 458 -15.78 -28.09 6.65
CA PRO A 458 -14.41 -27.86 6.16
C PRO A 458 -13.87 -26.46 6.43
N ALA A 459 -14.72 -25.43 6.56
CA ALA A 459 -14.32 -24.07 6.93
C ALA A 459 -13.60 -24.02 8.30
N ALA A 460 -13.93 -24.93 9.23
CA ALA A 460 -13.27 -25.03 10.54
C ALA A 460 -11.77 -25.39 10.45
N ASN A 461 -11.30 -25.86 9.27
CA ASN A 461 -9.88 -26.08 9.03
C ASN A 461 -9.05 -24.78 9.13
N PHE A 462 -9.64 -23.62 8.96
CA PHE A 462 -8.99 -22.33 9.22
C PHE A 462 -8.35 -22.29 10.61
N TYR A 463 -9.05 -22.77 11.63
CA TYR A 463 -8.57 -22.87 13.01
C TYR A 463 -7.61 -24.02 13.27
N LYS A 464 -7.44 -24.93 12.32
CA LYS A 464 -6.47 -26.02 12.38
C LYS A 464 -5.13 -25.63 11.76
N VAL A 465 -5.14 -24.76 10.75
CA VAL A 465 -3.92 -24.25 10.09
C VAL A 465 -3.05 -23.43 11.05
N GLU A 466 -3.68 -22.53 11.83
CA GLU A 466 -2.96 -21.73 12.83
C GLU A 466 -3.60 -21.92 14.21
N THR A 467 -2.83 -22.42 15.14
CA THR A 467 -3.30 -22.76 16.47
C THR A 467 -2.91 -21.76 17.55
N ASP A 468 -1.86 -20.97 17.33
CA ASP A 468 -1.47 -19.89 18.21
C ASP A 468 -2.44 -18.71 18.11
N THR A 469 -2.97 -18.25 19.23
CA THR A 469 -3.98 -17.18 19.28
C THR A 469 -3.45 -15.85 18.76
N LEU A 470 -2.19 -15.51 19.04
CA LEU A 470 -1.60 -14.24 18.60
C LEU A 470 -1.35 -14.26 17.09
N LYS A 471 -0.75 -15.32 16.56
CA LYS A 471 -0.52 -15.50 15.12
C LYS A 471 -1.83 -15.59 14.34
N LEU A 472 -2.84 -16.26 14.89
CA LEU A 472 -4.18 -16.30 14.27
C LEU A 472 -4.76 -14.90 14.13
N SER A 473 -4.66 -14.07 15.17
CA SER A 473 -5.12 -12.67 15.11
C SER A 473 -4.33 -11.84 14.11
N GLU A 474 -3.01 -12.02 14.03
CA GLU A 474 -2.17 -11.39 13.01
C GLU A 474 -2.59 -11.78 11.60
N ASN A 475 -2.81 -13.07 11.36
CA ASN A 475 -3.27 -13.57 10.06
C ASN A 475 -4.63 -12.99 9.67
N VAL A 476 -5.58 -12.90 10.60
CA VAL A 476 -6.89 -12.26 10.34
C VAL A 476 -6.74 -10.79 10.01
N ALA A 477 -5.92 -10.05 10.75
CA ALA A 477 -5.66 -8.64 10.47
C ALA A 477 -5.01 -8.44 9.11
N GLN A 478 -4.04 -9.28 8.75
CA GLN A 478 -3.29 -9.16 7.51
C GLN A 478 -4.12 -9.58 6.29
N VAL A 479 -4.83 -10.70 6.35
CA VAL A 479 -5.65 -11.22 5.23
C VAL A 479 -6.86 -10.34 4.95
N PHE A 480 -7.61 -9.97 6.00
CA PHE A 480 -8.92 -9.32 5.81
C PHE A 480 -8.88 -7.80 5.95
N MET A 481 -7.86 -7.25 6.58
CA MET A 481 -7.72 -5.79 6.75
C MET A 481 -6.44 -5.22 6.13
N GLY A 482 -5.52 -6.07 5.65
CA GLY A 482 -4.26 -5.65 5.04
C GLY A 482 -3.24 -5.10 6.04
N MET A 483 -3.36 -5.43 7.32
CA MET A 483 -2.56 -4.84 8.39
C MET A 483 -1.52 -5.81 8.93
N ARG A 484 -0.26 -5.40 8.97
CA ARG A 484 0.83 -6.12 9.63
C ARG A 484 0.99 -5.63 11.06
N MET A 485 0.53 -6.43 12.03
CA MET A 485 0.51 -6.03 13.43
C MET A 485 1.65 -6.61 14.29
N GLN A 486 2.50 -7.44 13.74
CA GLN A 486 3.54 -8.17 14.51
C GLN A 486 4.42 -7.27 15.36
N CYS A 487 4.75 -6.06 14.90
CA CYS A 487 5.54 -5.11 15.70
C CYS A 487 4.84 -4.72 17.00
N ALA A 488 3.50 -4.65 16.99
CA ALA A 488 2.72 -4.27 18.16
C ALA A 488 2.65 -5.37 19.25
N GLN A 489 3.21 -6.56 19.02
CA GLN A 489 3.35 -7.61 20.01
C GLN A 489 4.31 -7.22 21.15
N CYS A 490 5.41 -6.51 20.84
CA CYS A 490 6.47 -6.23 21.80
C CYS A 490 6.56 -4.76 22.22
N HIS A 491 6.05 -3.85 21.39
CA HIS A 491 6.04 -2.39 21.63
C HIS A 491 4.97 -1.75 20.76
N ASN A 492 4.64 -0.48 20.99
CA ASN A 492 3.73 0.24 20.08
C ASN A 492 4.32 0.26 18.67
N HIS A 493 3.47 0.09 17.65
CA HIS A 493 3.92 -0.05 16.26
C HIS A 493 4.77 1.16 15.83
N PRO A 494 6.00 0.97 15.30
CA PRO A 494 6.96 2.07 15.09
C PRO A 494 6.58 2.98 13.89
N PHE A 495 5.70 2.53 12.99
CA PHE A 495 5.35 3.24 11.76
C PHE A 495 3.83 3.37 11.56
N ASP A 496 3.03 3.01 12.58
CA ASP A 496 1.58 3.08 12.53
C ASP A 496 1.03 3.46 13.91
N ARG A 497 -0.28 3.59 14.04
CA ARG A 497 -1.02 3.99 15.24
C ARG A 497 -1.29 2.85 16.24
N TRP A 498 -1.01 1.61 15.85
CA TRP A 498 -1.38 0.44 16.66
C TRP A 498 -0.49 0.30 17.89
N THR A 499 -1.15 0.23 19.06
CA THR A 499 -0.49 0.01 20.34
C THR A 499 -0.46 -1.47 20.71
N MET A 500 0.34 -1.83 21.70
CA MET A 500 0.27 -3.18 22.31
C MET A 500 -1.14 -3.50 22.82
N ASN A 501 -1.85 -2.51 23.39
CA ASN A 501 -3.24 -2.70 23.84
C ASN A 501 -4.18 -3.05 22.67
N ASP A 502 -3.99 -2.47 21.49
CA ASP A 502 -4.77 -2.80 20.30
C ASP A 502 -4.48 -4.23 19.84
N TYR A 503 -3.21 -4.60 19.80
CA TYR A 503 -2.76 -5.95 19.41
C TYR A 503 -3.36 -7.04 20.32
N TYR A 504 -3.15 -6.94 21.64
CA TYR A 504 -3.64 -7.93 22.58
C TYR A 504 -5.18 -7.89 22.70
N GLY A 505 -5.79 -6.71 22.56
CA GLY A 505 -7.25 -6.57 22.54
C GLY A 505 -7.87 -7.24 21.31
N PHE A 506 -7.25 -7.12 20.14
CA PHE A 506 -7.74 -7.82 18.94
C PHE A 506 -7.53 -9.34 19.06
N ALA A 507 -6.40 -9.79 19.58
CA ALA A 507 -6.15 -11.21 19.84
C ALA A 507 -7.14 -11.83 20.83
N ALA A 508 -7.68 -11.04 21.77
CA ALA A 508 -8.64 -11.52 22.76
C ALA A 508 -9.98 -12.01 22.17
N PHE A 509 -10.31 -11.64 20.93
CA PHE A 509 -11.45 -12.23 20.22
C PHE A 509 -11.27 -13.72 19.94
N PHE A 510 -10.05 -14.20 19.80
CA PHE A 510 -9.70 -15.59 19.46
C PHE A 510 -9.30 -16.42 20.67
N ALA A 511 -9.18 -15.82 21.85
CA ALA A 511 -8.67 -16.49 23.05
C ALA A 511 -9.53 -17.66 23.54
N GLN A 512 -10.81 -17.73 23.11
CA GLN A 512 -11.76 -18.76 23.52
C GLN A 512 -11.90 -19.91 22.50
N VAL A 513 -11.12 -19.91 21.43
CA VAL A 513 -11.14 -21.00 20.44
C VAL A 513 -10.60 -22.28 21.06
N GLY A 514 -11.51 -23.24 21.26
CA GLY A 514 -11.19 -24.60 21.72
C GLY A 514 -10.96 -25.53 20.53
N ARG A 515 -10.08 -26.50 20.73
CA ARG A 515 -9.81 -27.56 19.76
C ARG A 515 -9.70 -28.90 20.50
N LYS A 516 -10.29 -29.96 19.96
CA LYS A 516 -10.14 -31.32 20.44
C LYS A 516 -10.07 -32.29 19.25
N THR A 517 -9.48 -33.44 19.43
CA THR A 517 -9.46 -34.50 18.43
C THR A 517 -10.88 -35.06 18.28
N GLY A 518 -11.32 -35.33 17.04
CA GLY A 518 -12.58 -36.03 16.74
C GLY A 518 -12.47 -37.53 16.96
N GLU A 519 -13.48 -38.30 16.48
CA GLU A 519 -13.43 -39.76 16.45
C GLU A 519 -12.33 -40.28 15.54
N ASP A 520 -12.15 -39.67 14.37
CA ASP A 520 -10.98 -39.87 13.52
C ASP A 520 -9.85 -38.97 14.05
N GLN A 521 -8.67 -39.54 14.31
CA GLN A 521 -7.51 -38.80 14.81
C GLN A 521 -7.03 -37.67 13.87
N ARG A 522 -7.43 -37.72 12.59
CA ARG A 522 -7.14 -36.66 11.61
C ARG A 522 -8.12 -35.50 11.68
N GLU A 523 -9.28 -35.69 12.32
CA GLU A 523 -10.29 -34.67 12.50
C GLU A 523 -9.98 -33.81 13.73
N THR A 524 -10.22 -32.52 13.61
CA THR A 524 -10.22 -31.58 14.72
C THR A 524 -11.63 -31.02 14.89
N VAL A 525 -12.15 -31.04 16.11
CA VAL A 525 -13.42 -30.38 16.44
C VAL A 525 -13.10 -29.01 17.07
N VAL A 526 -13.57 -27.97 16.39
CA VAL A 526 -13.43 -26.57 16.81
C VAL A 526 -14.68 -26.15 17.57
N PHE A 527 -14.51 -25.49 18.72
CA PHE A 527 -15.63 -25.05 19.56
C PHE A 527 -15.27 -23.79 20.33
N ASP A 528 -16.27 -23.09 20.83
CA ASP A 528 -16.08 -22.01 21.80
C ASP A 528 -15.96 -22.61 23.22
N ARG A 529 -14.89 -22.27 23.94
CA ARG A 529 -14.67 -22.70 25.32
C ARG A 529 -15.50 -21.91 26.33
N GLY A 530 -16.08 -20.77 25.93
CA GLY A 530 -16.79 -19.85 26.82
C GLY A 530 -15.90 -19.15 27.87
N SER A 531 -14.59 -19.47 27.87
CA SER A 531 -13.61 -18.89 28.79
C SER A 531 -12.23 -18.83 28.15
N GLY A 532 -11.40 -17.95 28.64
CA GLY A 532 -10.05 -17.66 28.13
C GLY A 532 -9.83 -16.18 27.88
N GLY A 533 -8.59 -15.75 28.05
CA GLY A 533 -8.17 -14.36 27.88
C GLY A 533 -6.75 -14.27 27.33
N VAL A 534 -6.34 -13.07 27.02
CA VAL A 534 -4.99 -12.72 26.59
C VAL A 534 -4.39 -11.77 27.62
N ARG A 535 -3.15 -12.00 28.02
CA ARG A 535 -2.44 -11.17 28.99
C ARG A 535 -1.47 -10.23 28.32
N HIS A 536 -1.50 -8.97 28.74
CA HIS A 536 -0.53 -7.96 28.31
C HIS A 536 0.83 -8.20 28.98
N PRO A 537 1.96 -8.22 28.24
CA PRO A 537 3.27 -8.49 28.83
C PRO A 537 3.72 -7.42 29.83
N VAL A 538 3.31 -6.15 29.63
CA VAL A 538 3.55 -5.10 30.61
C VAL A 538 2.46 -5.13 31.66
N GLY A 539 2.85 -5.37 32.92
CA GLY A 539 1.95 -5.45 34.08
C GLY A 539 1.16 -6.75 34.19
N ASN A 540 1.35 -7.73 33.27
CA ASN A 540 0.68 -9.05 33.29
C ASN A 540 -0.84 -8.98 33.52
N ARG A 541 -1.52 -8.00 32.95
CA ARG A 541 -2.94 -7.72 33.09
C ARG A 541 -3.77 -8.37 32.00
N ASP A 542 -4.98 -8.78 32.32
CA ASP A 542 -5.94 -9.28 31.33
C ASP A 542 -6.43 -8.15 30.43
N ILE A 543 -6.51 -8.40 29.13
CA ILE A 543 -6.96 -7.43 28.13
C ILE A 543 -8.31 -7.89 27.56
N PRO A 544 -9.35 -7.03 27.65
CA PRO A 544 -10.64 -7.32 27.02
C PRO A 544 -10.55 -7.24 25.50
N PRO A 545 -11.48 -7.88 24.76
CA PRO A 545 -11.58 -7.74 23.33
C PRO A 545 -11.71 -6.27 22.91
N LYS A 546 -10.93 -5.86 21.90
CA LYS A 546 -10.91 -4.51 21.35
C LYS A 546 -10.82 -4.57 19.82
N PHE A 547 -11.72 -3.85 19.14
CA PHE A 547 -11.69 -3.69 17.70
C PHE A 547 -10.57 -2.74 17.26
N LEU A 548 -10.14 -2.87 16.00
CA LEU A 548 -9.11 -2.01 15.41
C LEU A 548 -9.74 -0.83 14.66
N GLY A 549 -9.52 0.37 15.15
CA GLY A 549 -9.85 1.62 14.46
C GLY A 549 -11.33 2.05 14.42
N ALA A 550 -12.27 1.18 14.76
CA ALA A 550 -13.69 1.49 14.87
C ALA A 550 -14.30 0.70 16.03
N ASP A 551 -15.30 1.27 16.68
CA ASP A 551 -16.02 0.56 17.73
C ASP A 551 -17.08 -0.36 17.09
N GLY A 552 -17.03 -1.64 17.42
CA GLY A 552 -17.99 -2.65 16.98
C GLY A 552 -18.87 -3.18 18.13
N GLY A 553 -18.84 -2.53 19.29
CA GLY A 553 -19.53 -2.97 20.48
C GLY A 553 -18.70 -3.93 21.34
N LYS A 554 -19.28 -4.45 22.39
CA LYS A 554 -18.64 -5.45 23.28
C LYS A 554 -19.35 -6.78 23.14
N PRO A 555 -18.62 -7.92 23.16
CA PRO A 555 -19.26 -9.23 23.25
C PRO A 555 -20.10 -9.34 24.54
N ASP A 556 -21.30 -9.88 24.43
CA ASP A 556 -22.11 -10.19 25.59
C ASP A 556 -21.51 -11.36 26.38
N PRO A 557 -21.77 -11.44 27.71
CA PRO A 557 -21.35 -12.59 28.49
C PRO A 557 -21.90 -13.91 27.90
N GLY A 558 -21.00 -14.86 27.59
CA GLY A 558 -21.36 -16.14 27.00
C GLY A 558 -21.56 -16.14 25.49
N GLN A 559 -21.41 -15.02 24.81
CA GLN A 559 -21.42 -14.94 23.37
C GLN A 559 -20.07 -15.35 22.79
N ASP A 560 -20.09 -16.16 21.70
CA ASP A 560 -18.86 -16.44 20.95
C ASP A 560 -18.26 -15.14 20.38
N ARG A 561 -17.10 -14.78 20.89
CA ARG A 561 -16.41 -13.51 20.52
C ARG A 561 -16.12 -13.42 19.03
N ARG A 562 -15.95 -14.56 18.36
CA ARG A 562 -15.68 -14.63 16.92
C ARG A 562 -16.88 -14.17 16.09
N GLU A 563 -18.12 -14.42 16.55
CA GLU A 563 -19.34 -13.97 15.88
C GLU A 563 -19.43 -12.44 15.88
N VAL A 564 -19.11 -11.81 17.02
CA VAL A 564 -19.09 -10.34 17.15
C VAL A 564 -18.02 -9.74 16.26
N MET A 565 -16.82 -10.31 16.29
CA MET A 565 -15.70 -9.86 15.46
C MET A 565 -15.98 -10.03 13.96
N ALA A 566 -16.50 -11.18 13.53
CA ALA A 566 -16.84 -11.44 12.13
C ALA A 566 -17.95 -10.51 11.62
N LYS A 567 -18.96 -10.24 12.47
CA LYS A 567 -20.02 -9.27 12.14
C LYS A 567 -19.45 -7.86 11.97
N TRP A 568 -18.57 -7.41 12.86
CA TRP A 568 -17.90 -6.12 12.73
C TRP A 568 -17.02 -6.04 11.49
N LEU A 569 -16.20 -7.07 11.24
CA LEU A 569 -15.28 -7.11 10.11
C LEU A 569 -16.01 -7.02 8.76
N ALA A 570 -17.08 -7.80 8.61
CA ALA A 570 -17.91 -7.84 7.39
C ALA A 570 -18.96 -6.71 7.32
N SER A 571 -18.95 -5.78 8.26
CA SER A 571 -19.89 -4.64 8.28
C SER A 571 -19.51 -3.62 7.20
N PRO A 572 -20.51 -3.01 6.52
CA PRO A 572 -20.27 -1.89 5.60
C PRO A 572 -19.57 -0.68 6.27
N GLN A 573 -19.67 -0.55 7.58
CA GLN A 573 -19.04 0.50 8.35
C GLN A 573 -17.57 0.18 8.71
N ASN A 574 -17.10 -1.05 8.47
CA ASN A 574 -15.70 -1.39 8.67
C ASN A 574 -14.83 -0.66 7.62
N PRO A 575 -13.85 0.16 8.03
CA PRO A 575 -13.10 1.00 7.09
C PRO A 575 -12.02 0.23 6.30
N PHE A 576 -11.81 -1.06 6.59
CA PHE A 576 -10.67 -1.81 6.05
C PHE A 576 -11.08 -2.93 5.12
N PHE A 577 -12.07 -3.74 5.47
CA PHE A 577 -12.36 -5.01 4.82
C PHE A 577 -12.64 -4.89 3.31
N ALA A 578 -13.63 -4.08 2.94
CA ALA A 578 -13.98 -3.88 1.53
C ALA A 578 -12.83 -3.26 0.73
N ARG A 579 -12.13 -2.28 1.31
CA ARG A 579 -10.97 -1.61 0.70
C ARG A 579 -9.80 -2.57 0.50
N ASN A 580 -9.51 -3.41 1.50
CA ASN A 580 -8.43 -4.38 1.41
C ASN A 580 -8.70 -5.42 0.33
N LEU A 581 -9.89 -6.00 0.28
CA LEU A 581 -10.24 -6.96 -0.78
C LEU A 581 -10.19 -6.31 -2.16
N ALA A 582 -10.72 -5.09 -2.31
CA ALA A 582 -10.61 -4.34 -3.56
C ALA A 582 -9.15 -4.08 -3.95
N ASN A 583 -8.28 -3.77 -2.99
CA ASN A 583 -6.85 -3.55 -3.23
C ASN A 583 -6.12 -4.84 -3.65
N ILE A 584 -6.43 -5.98 -3.05
CA ILE A 584 -5.89 -7.30 -3.43
C ILE A 584 -6.29 -7.64 -4.87
N VAL A 585 -7.56 -7.43 -5.22
CA VAL A 585 -8.05 -7.67 -6.59
C VAL A 585 -7.39 -6.69 -7.57
N TRP A 586 -7.33 -5.41 -7.24
CA TRP A 586 -6.65 -4.40 -8.03
C TRP A 586 -5.19 -4.78 -8.32
N ALA A 587 -4.44 -5.16 -7.30
CA ALA A 587 -3.04 -5.56 -7.44
C ALA A 587 -2.84 -6.78 -8.35
N HIS A 588 -3.84 -7.68 -8.41
CA HIS A 588 -3.79 -8.80 -9.36
C HIS A 588 -3.78 -8.32 -10.81
N PHE A 589 -4.63 -7.34 -11.15
CA PHE A 589 -4.75 -6.84 -12.53
C PHE A 589 -3.66 -5.84 -12.93
N PHE A 590 -3.17 -5.05 -11.99
CA PHE A 590 -2.18 -4.00 -12.26
C PHE A 590 -0.73 -4.36 -11.85
N GLY A 591 -0.54 -5.48 -11.15
CA GLY A 591 0.77 -5.87 -10.62
C GLY A 591 1.23 -5.09 -9.39
N LYS A 592 0.47 -4.05 -9.00
CA LYS A 592 0.66 -3.24 -7.80
C LYS A 592 -0.69 -2.85 -7.21
N GLY A 593 -0.75 -2.79 -5.88
CA GLY A 593 -1.90 -2.26 -5.17
C GLY A 593 -2.00 -0.73 -5.25
N ILE A 594 -3.18 -0.20 -4.97
CA ILE A 594 -3.38 1.21 -4.64
C ILE A 594 -2.67 1.52 -3.32
N VAL A 595 -2.73 0.57 -2.37
CA VAL A 595 -1.76 0.43 -1.27
C VAL A 595 -0.81 -0.70 -1.64
N ASP A 596 0.49 -0.45 -1.66
CA ASP A 596 1.51 -1.42 -2.06
C ASP A 596 2.70 -1.42 -1.08
N PRO A 597 3.09 -2.56 -0.46
CA PRO A 597 2.48 -3.90 -0.57
C PRO A 597 1.01 -3.96 -0.11
N VAL A 598 0.24 -4.88 -0.70
CA VAL A 598 -1.23 -4.95 -0.49
C VAL A 598 -1.62 -5.26 0.95
N ASP A 599 -0.77 -5.94 1.69
CA ASP A 599 -0.94 -6.38 3.07
C ASP A 599 -0.20 -5.49 4.08
N ASP A 600 0.10 -4.23 3.69
CA ASP A 600 0.84 -3.28 4.51
C ASP A 600 0.12 -1.93 4.59
N VAL A 601 -1.17 -1.98 4.92
CA VAL A 601 -2.01 -0.80 5.16
C VAL A 601 -1.60 -0.16 6.48
N ARG A 602 -0.97 1.01 6.41
CA ARG A 602 -0.55 1.80 7.58
C ARG A 602 -0.44 3.28 7.24
N ILE A 603 -0.36 4.13 8.25
CA ILE A 603 -0.25 5.59 8.06
C ILE A 603 0.97 5.96 7.20
N SER A 604 2.09 5.28 7.38
CA SER A 604 3.31 5.52 6.60
C SER A 604 3.29 4.95 5.18
N ASN A 605 2.26 4.19 4.82
CA ASN A 605 2.04 3.62 3.49
C ASN A 605 0.61 3.87 3.00
N PRO A 606 0.25 5.13 2.74
CA PRO A 606 -1.11 5.48 2.32
C PRO A 606 -1.40 5.04 0.88
N PRO A 607 -2.68 4.95 0.51
CA PRO A 607 -3.08 4.70 -0.87
C PRO A 607 -2.52 5.75 -1.82
N SER A 608 -2.05 5.33 -2.98
CA SER A 608 -1.62 6.24 -4.06
C SER A 608 -2.79 7.07 -4.62
N ASN A 609 -4.00 6.54 -4.56
CA ASN A 609 -5.24 7.23 -4.93
C ASN A 609 -6.33 6.86 -3.90
N PRO A 610 -6.45 7.64 -2.80
CA PRO A 610 -7.42 7.35 -1.74
C PRO A 610 -8.86 7.34 -2.25
N GLU A 611 -9.23 8.31 -3.09
CA GLU A 611 -10.58 8.45 -3.64
C GLU A 611 -10.98 7.23 -4.47
N LEU A 612 -10.03 6.67 -5.24
CA LEU A 612 -10.25 5.44 -5.99
C LEU A 612 -10.47 4.23 -5.08
N LEU A 613 -9.63 4.07 -4.06
CA LEU A 613 -9.75 2.94 -3.14
C LEU A 613 -11.05 3.01 -2.33
N ASP A 614 -11.46 4.20 -1.92
CA ASP A 614 -12.71 4.44 -1.20
C ASP A 614 -13.93 4.10 -2.07
N GLU A 615 -13.94 4.57 -3.32
CA GLU A 615 -15.05 4.30 -4.24
C GLU A 615 -15.12 2.81 -4.64
N LEU A 616 -13.98 2.15 -4.86
CA LEU A 616 -13.93 0.70 -5.07
C LEU A 616 -14.53 -0.06 -3.88
N GLY A 617 -14.11 0.25 -2.67
CA GLY A 617 -14.64 -0.36 -1.45
C GLY A 617 -16.13 -0.11 -1.27
N LYS A 618 -16.59 1.11 -1.50
CA LYS A 618 -18.00 1.50 -1.43
C LYS A 618 -18.85 0.73 -2.44
N ARG A 619 -18.47 0.71 -3.72
CA ARG A 619 -19.21 -0.03 -4.77
C ARG A 619 -19.19 -1.53 -4.57
N PHE A 620 -18.10 -2.05 -4.04
CA PHE A 620 -18.02 -3.46 -3.67
C PHE A 620 -19.05 -3.79 -2.58
N THR A 621 -19.16 -2.95 -1.56
CA THR A 621 -20.19 -3.08 -0.51
C THR A 621 -21.61 -2.93 -1.09
N GLU A 622 -21.87 -1.90 -1.90
CA GLU A 622 -23.17 -1.66 -2.55
C GLU A 622 -23.61 -2.79 -3.48
N SER A 623 -22.66 -3.50 -4.07
CA SER A 623 -22.93 -4.70 -4.88
C SER A 623 -23.10 -5.97 -4.07
N ASN A 624 -23.30 -5.86 -2.76
CA ASN A 624 -23.37 -6.99 -1.83
C ASN A 624 -22.12 -7.88 -1.90
N TYR A 625 -20.94 -7.25 -1.91
CA TYR A 625 -19.64 -7.91 -1.96
C TYR A 625 -19.47 -8.93 -3.10
N ASN A 626 -20.10 -8.63 -4.25
CA ASN A 626 -20.05 -9.48 -5.44
C ASN A 626 -18.65 -9.42 -6.09
N PHE A 627 -17.94 -10.53 -6.00
CA PHE A 627 -16.55 -10.62 -6.45
C PHE A 627 -16.40 -10.48 -7.97
N LYS A 628 -17.26 -11.16 -8.76
CA LYS A 628 -17.23 -11.07 -10.22
C LYS A 628 -17.51 -9.65 -10.71
N LYS A 629 -18.43 -8.92 -10.04
CA LYS A 629 -18.73 -7.54 -10.40
C LYS A 629 -17.53 -6.61 -10.18
N LEU A 630 -16.77 -6.76 -9.08
CA LEU A 630 -15.56 -6.00 -8.85
C LEU A 630 -14.51 -6.24 -9.95
N VAL A 631 -14.30 -7.51 -10.32
CA VAL A 631 -13.39 -7.87 -11.41
C VAL A 631 -13.85 -7.27 -12.73
N ARG A 632 -15.16 -7.35 -13.03
CA ARG A 632 -15.76 -6.76 -14.23
C ARG A 632 -15.49 -5.25 -14.31
N ASP A 633 -15.76 -4.52 -13.24
CA ASP A 633 -15.59 -3.07 -13.21
C ASP A 633 -14.13 -2.68 -13.50
N ILE A 634 -13.17 -3.42 -12.95
CA ILE A 634 -11.73 -3.20 -13.19
C ILE A 634 -11.38 -3.47 -14.65
N CYS A 635 -11.74 -4.64 -15.19
CA CYS A 635 -11.36 -5.03 -16.55
C CYS A 635 -12.07 -4.21 -17.64
N ALA A 636 -13.26 -3.68 -17.35
CA ALA A 636 -14.01 -2.79 -18.24
C ALA A 636 -13.49 -1.35 -18.26
N SER A 637 -12.62 -0.95 -17.30
CA SER A 637 -12.05 0.39 -17.26
C SER A 637 -11.05 0.63 -18.40
N ARG A 638 -10.97 1.87 -18.90
CA ARG A 638 -9.89 2.29 -19.81
C ARG A 638 -8.51 2.12 -19.15
N THR A 639 -8.40 2.41 -17.88
CA THR A 639 -7.16 2.31 -17.10
C THR A 639 -6.53 0.92 -17.18
N TYR A 640 -7.33 -0.14 -17.08
CA TYR A 640 -6.86 -1.52 -17.26
C TYR A 640 -6.45 -1.81 -18.72
N GLN A 641 -7.12 -1.18 -19.67
CA GLN A 641 -6.92 -1.41 -21.10
C GLN A 641 -5.77 -0.61 -21.71
N LEU A 642 -5.05 0.21 -20.93
CA LEU A 642 -3.91 0.99 -21.42
C LEU A 642 -2.77 0.11 -21.92
N THR A 643 -2.09 0.56 -23.00
CA THR A 643 -0.85 -0.06 -23.46
C THR A 643 0.28 0.21 -22.46
N PRO A 644 1.27 -0.70 -22.31
CA PRO A 644 2.48 -0.47 -21.53
C PRO A 644 3.45 0.52 -22.21
N LYS A 645 3.21 0.91 -23.45
CA LYS A 645 4.01 1.90 -24.15
C LYS A 645 3.88 3.26 -23.46
N SER A 646 4.99 3.77 -22.93
CA SER A 646 5.03 5.05 -22.22
C SER A 646 5.04 6.24 -23.19
N ASN A 647 4.61 7.39 -22.70
CA ASN A 647 4.84 8.71 -23.27
C ASN A 647 5.86 9.47 -22.40
N GLU A 648 6.25 10.67 -22.84
CA GLU A 648 7.23 11.51 -22.15
C GLU A 648 6.85 11.82 -20.69
N SER A 649 5.55 12.00 -20.42
CA SER A 649 5.08 12.40 -19.09
C SER A 649 4.95 11.22 -18.11
N ASN A 650 4.76 9.97 -18.60
CA ASN A 650 4.48 8.80 -17.77
C ASN A 650 5.59 7.73 -17.78
N VAL A 651 6.73 7.99 -18.42
CA VAL A 651 7.83 7.00 -18.54
C VAL A 651 8.30 6.53 -17.16
N GLU A 652 8.40 7.41 -16.19
CA GLU A 652 8.82 7.10 -14.82
C GLU A 652 7.64 6.77 -13.88
N ASP A 653 6.39 6.85 -14.37
CA ASP A 653 5.24 6.52 -13.54
C ASP A 653 5.19 5.00 -13.26
N THR A 654 5.27 4.67 -11.99
CA THR A 654 5.18 3.30 -11.49
C THR A 654 4.06 3.11 -10.47
N ARG A 655 3.27 4.17 -10.18
CA ARG A 655 2.36 4.17 -9.03
C ARG A 655 0.94 4.72 -9.33
N ASN A 656 0.78 5.50 -10.41
CA ASN A 656 -0.48 6.20 -10.67
C ASN A 656 -1.29 5.59 -11.81
N PHE A 657 -0.92 4.42 -12.29
CA PHE A 657 -1.67 3.65 -13.30
C PHE A 657 -1.86 4.40 -14.63
N ALA A 658 -0.90 5.26 -14.99
CA ALA A 658 -0.96 6.03 -16.22
C ALA A 658 -0.65 5.22 -17.49
N LYS A 659 -0.21 3.98 -17.35
CA LYS A 659 0.12 3.04 -18.43
C LYS A 659 -0.11 1.60 -18.01
N GLY A 660 -0.26 0.69 -18.96
CA GLY A 660 -0.30 -0.74 -18.71
C GLY A 660 1.02 -1.23 -18.06
N THR A 661 0.95 -2.25 -17.25
CA THR A 661 2.10 -2.83 -16.55
C THR A 661 2.54 -4.12 -17.21
N ILE A 662 3.82 -4.21 -17.56
CA ILE A 662 4.43 -5.47 -18.01
C ILE A 662 4.83 -6.24 -16.74
N ARG A 663 4.34 -7.48 -16.61
CA ARG A 663 4.63 -8.34 -15.46
C ARG A 663 4.84 -9.78 -15.89
N ARG A 664 5.78 -10.45 -15.24
CA ARG A 664 6.00 -11.88 -15.49
C ARG A 664 4.76 -12.68 -15.10
N LEU A 665 4.43 -13.71 -15.86
CA LEU A 665 3.38 -14.65 -15.45
C LEU A 665 3.78 -15.36 -14.16
N ARG A 666 2.79 -15.66 -13.31
CA ARG A 666 3.01 -16.48 -12.11
C ARG A 666 3.52 -17.87 -12.50
N ALA A 667 4.23 -18.52 -11.59
CA ALA A 667 4.83 -19.83 -11.85
C ALA A 667 3.81 -20.86 -12.37
N GLU A 668 2.65 -20.91 -11.74
CA GLU A 668 1.55 -21.82 -12.08
C GLU A 668 0.99 -21.50 -13.47
N VAL A 669 0.67 -20.23 -13.70
CA VAL A 669 0.10 -19.75 -14.97
C VAL A 669 1.07 -19.94 -16.12
N LEU A 670 2.38 -19.69 -15.89
CA LEU A 670 3.42 -19.89 -16.93
C LEU A 670 3.56 -21.39 -17.27
N LEU A 671 3.57 -22.27 -16.29
CA LEU A 671 3.64 -23.71 -16.51
C LEU A 671 2.41 -24.21 -17.28
N ASP A 672 1.22 -23.72 -16.92
CA ASP A 672 -0.03 -24.08 -17.58
C ASP A 672 -0.08 -23.51 -19.02
N ALA A 673 0.42 -22.28 -19.25
CA ALA A 673 0.53 -21.71 -20.59
C ALA A 673 1.49 -22.52 -21.48
N ILE A 674 2.67 -22.92 -20.97
CA ILE A 674 3.59 -23.81 -21.69
C ILE A 674 2.89 -25.13 -22.03
N THR A 675 2.19 -25.72 -21.06
CA THR A 675 1.46 -26.99 -21.21
C THR A 675 0.33 -26.89 -22.26
N GLN A 676 -0.42 -25.79 -22.23
CA GLN A 676 -1.49 -25.52 -23.19
C GLN A 676 -0.96 -25.38 -24.61
N VAL A 677 0.09 -24.58 -24.81
CA VAL A 677 0.65 -24.28 -26.14
C VAL A 677 1.33 -25.52 -26.75
N THR A 678 1.98 -26.33 -25.91
CA THR A 678 2.64 -27.57 -26.38
C THR A 678 1.71 -28.76 -26.46
N ALA A 679 0.42 -28.62 -26.11
CA ALA A 679 -0.58 -29.70 -26.07
C ALA A 679 -0.16 -30.88 -25.19
N THR A 680 0.57 -30.62 -24.09
CA THR A 680 1.02 -31.64 -23.14
C THR A 680 0.11 -31.72 -21.93
N LYS A 681 0.42 -32.65 -21.03
CA LYS A 681 -0.29 -32.81 -19.75
C LYS A 681 0.69 -32.68 -18.60
N ASN A 682 0.27 -32.02 -17.52
CA ASN A 682 1.00 -32.03 -16.26
C ASN A 682 0.60 -33.24 -15.40
N LYS A 683 1.48 -33.62 -14.51
CA LYS A 683 1.22 -34.62 -13.48
C LYS A 683 1.67 -34.10 -12.13
N PHE A 684 0.73 -33.97 -11.21
CA PHE A 684 0.97 -33.54 -9.85
C PHE A 684 0.52 -34.61 -8.85
N ARG A 685 1.25 -34.72 -7.75
CA ARG A 685 0.89 -35.67 -6.69
C ARG A 685 -0.51 -35.38 -6.14
N GLY A 686 -1.37 -36.38 -6.16
CA GLY A 686 -2.74 -36.28 -5.61
C GLY A 686 -3.78 -35.65 -6.54
N LEU A 687 -3.38 -35.32 -7.78
CA LEU A 687 -4.31 -34.78 -8.79
C LEU A 687 -4.39 -35.71 -10.01
N PRO A 688 -5.49 -35.68 -10.76
CA PRO A 688 -5.63 -36.41 -12.04
C PRO A 688 -4.56 -35.96 -13.06
N ASP A 689 -4.20 -36.85 -13.96
CA ASP A 689 -3.29 -36.53 -15.06
C ASP A 689 -3.92 -35.49 -15.99
N GLY A 690 -3.20 -34.41 -16.22
CA GLY A 690 -3.65 -33.27 -17.02
C GLY A 690 -4.23 -32.12 -16.21
N SER A 691 -4.27 -32.22 -14.87
CA SER A 691 -4.64 -31.10 -14.01
C SER A 691 -3.70 -29.90 -14.22
N ARG A 692 -4.25 -28.71 -14.09
CA ARG A 692 -3.51 -27.45 -14.18
C ARG A 692 -2.68 -27.19 -12.91
N ALA A 693 -1.57 -26.47 -13.03
CA ALA A 693 -0.76 -26.11 -11.87
C ALA A 693 -1.51 -25.19 -10.89
N VAL A 694 -2.45 -24.38 -11.38
CA VAL A 694 -3.33 -23.54 -10.54
C VAL A 694 -4.27 -24.37 -9.66
N GLU A 695 -4.55 -25.64 -10.01
CA GLU A 695 -5.40 -26.55 -9.23
C GLU A 695 -4.65 -27.26 -8.09
N ILE A 696 -3.36 -27.01 -7.91
CA ILE A 696 -2.59 -27.67 -6.83
C ILE A 696 -3.14 -27.25 -5.47
N VAL A 697 -3.75 -28.24 -4.80
CA VAL A 697 -4.42 -28.08 -3.50
C VAL A 697 -3.41 -27.70 -2.41
N ASP A 698 -2.32 -28.45 -2.29
CA ASP A 698 -1.37 -28.35 -1.18
C ASP A 698 -0.19 -27.44 -1.50
N GLY A 699 0.05 -26.44 -0.69
CA GLY A 699 1.19 -25.54 -0.80
C GLY A 699 2.56 -26.25 -0.82
N ARG A 700 2.66 -27.43 -0.20
CA ARG A 700 3.90 -28.26 -0.18
C ARG A 700 4.12 -29.04 -1.47
N THR A 701 3.09 -29.23 -2.28
CA THR A 701 3.23 -29.91 -3.58
C THR A 701 3.89 -28.95 -4.57
N THR A 702 5.08 -29.26 -5.03
CA THR A 702 5.84 -28.42 -5.95
C THR A 702 6.65 -29.24 -6.95
N THR A 703 7.14 -28.57 -7.97
CA THR A 703 8.11 -29.09 -8.94
C THR A 703 9.31 -28.15 -9.00
N TYR A 704 10.42 -28.59 -9.57
CA TYR A 704 11.59 -27.72 -9.75
C TYR A 704 11.23 -26.42 -10.49
N PHE A 705 10.40 -26.50 -11.54
CA PHE A 705 9.91 -25.34 -12.28
C PHE A 705 9.15 -24.36 -11.36
N LEU A 706 8.13 -24.85 -10.64
CA LEU A 706 7.29 -24.02 -9.78
C LEU A 706 8.09 -23.33 -8.67
N THR A 707 9.06 -24.05 -8.07
CA THR A 707 9.95 -23.48 -7.06
C THR A 707 10.86 -22.40 -7.64
N THR A 708 11.48 -22.67 -8.79
CA THR A 708 12.39 -21.74 -9.48
C THR A 708 11.66 -20.45 -9.88
N PHE A 709 10.41 -20.57 -10.33
CA PHE A 709 9.58 -19.42 -10.73
C PHE A 709 8.81 -18.77 -9.58
N GLY A 710 9.07 -19.15 -8.34
CA GLY A 710 8.66 -18.44 -7.15
C GLY A 710 7.21 -18.68 -6.73
N ARG A 711 6.70 -19.92 -6.92
CA ARG A 711 5.43 -20.34 -6.35
C ARG A 711 5.46 -20.25 -4.82
N ALA A 712 4.38 -19.77 -4.22
CA ALA A 712 4.23 -19.70 -2.78
C ALA A 712 4.14 -21.10 -2.15
N SER A 713 4.87 -21.32 -1.04
CA SER A 713 4.74 -22.51 -0.21
C SER A 713 3.56 -22.44 0.77
N ARG A 714 2.93 -21.28 0.86
CA ARG A 714 1.80 -20.95 1.75
C ARG A 714 2.16 -21.06 3.24
N ASP A 715 3.43 -20.77 3.56
CA ASP A 715 3.91 -20.78 4.95
C ASP A 715 3.43 -19.58 5.74
N THR A 716 3.24 -18.46 5.07
CA THR A 716 2.76 -17.20 5.64
C THR A 716 1.58 -16.66 4.85
N VAL A 717 0.88 -15.67 5.41
CA VAL A 717 -0.17 -14.91 4.72
C VAL A 717 0.39 -13.71 3.95
N CYS A 718 1.71 -13.53 3.94
CA CYS A 718 2.37 -12.38 3.31
C CYS A 718 2.27 -12.43 1.79
N ALA A 719 1.84 -11.33 1.19
CA ALA A 719 1.88 -11.16 -0.27
C ALA A 719 3.30 -11.29 -0.85
N CYS A 720 4.34 -11.11 -0.03
CA CYS A 720 5.75 -11.23 -0.39
C CYS A 720 6.22 -12.68 -0.64
N GLU A 721 5.41 -13.69 -0.30
CA GLU A 721 5.79 -15.09 -0.47
C GLU A 721 5.87 -15.50 -1.94
N VAL A 722 5.05 -14.92 -2.78
CA VAL A 722 5.09 -15.09 -4.24
C VAL A 722 6.21 -14.23 -4.81
N LYS A 723 7.25 -14.88 -5.35
CA LYS A 723 8.41 -14.16 -5.92
C LYS A 723 8.21 -13.91 -7.41
N MET A 724 7.83 -12.68 -7.75
CA MET A 724 7.55 -12.28 -9.14
C MET A 724 8.79 -11.74 -9.87
N GLU A 725 9.83 -11.35 -9.16
CA GLU A 725 11.02 -10.76 -9.75
C GLU A 725 11.80 -11.76 -10.60
N PRO A 726 12.20 -11.38 -11.82
CA PRO A 726 13.06 -12.21 -12.67
C PRO A 726 14.44 -12.41 -12.02
N ASN A 727 14.99 -13.61 -12.16
CA ASN A 727 16.33 -13.93 -11.68
C ASN A 727 17.09 -14.85 -12.66
N LEU A 728 18.40 -14.98 -12.43
CA LEU A 728 19.27 -15.77 -13.29
C LEU A 728 18.87 -17.25 -13.37
N SER A 729 18.43 -17.85 -12.25
CA SER A 729 18.03 -19.26 -12.24
C SER A 729 16.82 -19.52 -13.15
N GLN A 730 15.87 -18.60 -13.21
CA GLN A 730 14.72 -18.66 -14.12
C GLN A 730 15.16 -18.58 -15.58
N ALA A 731 16.05 -17.64 -15.91
CA ALA A 731 16.58 -17.50 -17.28
C ALA A 731 17.35 -18.78 -17.71
N LEU A 732 18.22 -19.31 -16.85
CA LEU A 732 18.95 -20.55 -17.13
C LEU A 732 18.02 -21.75 -17.28
N HIS A 733 16.96 -21.83 -16.47
CA HIS A 733 15.99 -22.93 -16.58
C HIS A 733 15.18 -22.87 -17.88
N LEU A 734 14.79 -21.69 -18.34
CA LEU A 734 14.13 -21.52 -19.64
C LEU A 734 15.04 -21.88 -20.79
N LEU A 735 16.31 -21.47 -20.75
CA LEU A 735 17.28 -21.68 -21.82
C LEU A 735 17.76 -23.14 -21.90
N ASN A 736 18.09 -23.75 -20.77
CA ASN A 736 18.77 -25.06 -20.71
C ASN A 736 18.00 -26.13 -19.96
N GLY A 737 16.88 -25.77 -19.32
CA GLY A 737 16.09 -26.70 -18.49
C GLY A 737 15.25 -27.64 -19.34
N ASP A 738 14.93 -28.80 -18.75
CA ASP A 738 14.18 -29.85 -19.43
C ASP A 738 12.71 -29.50 -19.67
N THR A 739 12.13 -28.60 -18.89
CA THR A 739 10.66 -28.39 -18.89
C THR A 739 10.13 -27.97 -20.26
N VAL A 740 10.70 -26.94 -20.88
CA VAL A 740 10.22 -26.42 -22.17
C VAL A 740 10.59 -27.41 -23.29
N ASN A 741 11.84 -27.86 -23.32
CA ASN A 741 12.31 -28.79 -24.35
C ASN A 741 11.55 -30.12 -24.34
N SER A 742 11.38 -30.74 -23.15
CA SER A 742 10.65 -32.01 -23.03
C SER A 742 9.17 -31.85 -23.43
N LYS A 743 8.53 -30.73 -23.12
CA LYS A 743 7.14 -30.48 -23.51
C LYS A 743 7.00 -30.23 -25.01
N ILE A 744 7.92 -29.54 -25.66
CA ILE A 744 7.90 -29.40 -27.13
C ILE A 744 8.00 -30.78 -27.80
N GLN A 745 8.96 -31.61 -27.35
CA GLN A 745 9.16 -32.93 -27.91
C GLN A 745 8.00 -33.89 -27.64
N SER A 746 7.55 -33.97 -26.39
CA SER A 746 6.49 -34.92 -25.98
C SER A 746 5.11 -34.51 -26.47
N GLY A 747 4.86 -33.22 -26.70
CA GLY A 747 3.56 -32.72 -27.20
C GLY A 747 3.31 -33.03 -28.66
N GLY A 748 4.37 -33.21 -29.45
CA GLY A 748 4.28 -33.63 -30.85
C GLY A 748 3.53 -32.63 -31.75
N LEU A 749 3.35 -31.37 -31.33
CA LEU A 749 2.58 -30.39 -32.10
C LEU A 749 3.14 -30.20 -33.52
N VAL A 750 4.47 -30.07 -33.64
CA VAL A 750 5.12 -29.90 -34.92
C VAL A 750 4.81 -31.09 -35.83
N ALA A 751 4.95 -32.32 -35.32
CA ALA A 751 4.67 -33.55 -36.09
C ALA A 751 3.20 -33.63 -36.51
N ALA A 752 2.26 -33.22 -35.63
CA ALA A 752 0.82 -33.19 -35.93
C ALA A 752 0.51 -32.20 -37.06
N LEU A 753 1.03 -30.99 -37.01
CA LEU A 753 0.84 -29.93 -38.03
C LEU A 753 1.44 -30.31 -39.39
N VAL A 754 2.64 -30.94 -39.39
CA VAL A 754 3.25 -31.48 -40.62
C VAL A 754 2.37 -32.60 -41.22
N LYS A 755 1.84 -33.49 -40.37
CA LYS A 755 0.94 -34.56 -40.83
C LYS A 755 -0.38 -34.02 -41.42
N GLU A 756 -0.85 -32.87 -40.91
CA GLU A 756 -2.02 -32.16 -41.46
C GLU A 756 -1.71 -31.47 -42.83
N GLY A 757 -0.50 -31.54 -43.31
CA GLY A 757 -0.07 -30.92 -44.58
C GLY A 757 0.14 -29.43 -44.53
N LYS A 758 0.32 -28.86 -43.32
CA LYS A 758 0.60 -27.42 -43.14
C LYS A 758 1.97 -27.04 -43.71
N THR A 759 2.05 -25.90 -44.37
CA THR A 759 3.36 -25.33 -44.83
C THR A 759 4.16 -24.82 -43.62
N THR A 760 5.46 -24.61 -43.81
CA THR A 760 6.35 -24.04 -42.78
C THR A 760 5.81 -22.73 -42.24
N GLU A 761 5.34 -21.84 -43.11
CA GLU A 761 4.78 -20.52 -42.76
C GLU A 761 3.53 -20.68 -41.92
N GLN A 762 2.64 -21.60 -42.30
CA GLN A 762 1.42 -21.88 -41.52
C GLN A 762 1.70 -22.48 -40.12
N ILE A 763 2.76 -23.29 -40.02
CA ILE A 763 3.18 -23.84 -38.71
C ILE A 763 3.76 -22.74 -37.82
N ILE A 764 4.60 -21.87 -38.37
CA ILE A 764 5.12 -20.70 -37.65
C ILE A 764 3.98 -19.78 -37.21
N GLU A 765 3.04 -19.50 -38.11
CA GLU A 765 1.86 -18.70 -37.80
C GLU A 765 1.04 -19.31 -36.66
N GLU A 766 0.88 -20.63 -36.66
CA GLU A 766 0.15 -21.34 -35.58
C GLU A 766 0.86 -21.23 -34.22
N PHE A 767 2.21 -21.24 -34.17
CA PHE A 767 2.96 -20.98 -32.93
C PHE A 767 2.69 -19.58 -32.37
N TYR A 768 2.64 -18.57 -33.24
CA TYR A 768 2.35 -17.20 -32.84
C TYR A 768 0.92 -17.05 -32.33
N TRP A 769 -0.05 -17.62 -33.05
CA TRP A 769 -1.45 -17.60 -32.60
C TRP A 769 -1.64 -18.25 -31.23
N ARG A 770 -1.02 -19.41 -31.01
CA ARG A 770 -1.13 -20.15 -29.74
C ARG A 770 -0.40 -19.45 -28.59
N ALA A 771 0.80 -18.98 -28.82
CA ALA A 771 1.66 -18.49 -27.76
C ALA A 771 1.50 -16.97 -27.52
N LEU A 772 1.33 -16.18 -28.58
CA LEU A 772 1.39 -14.72 -28.55
C LEU A 772 0.05 -14.05 -28.89
N SER A 773 -0.95 -14.83 -29.29
CA SER A 773 -2.31 -14.36 -29.65
C SER A 773 -2.33 -13.35 -30.82
N ARG A 774 -1.34 -13.42 -31.70
CA ARG A 774 -1.21 -12.59 -32.89
C ARG A 774 -0.46 -13.33 -34.00
N PRO A 775 -0.59 -12.92 -35.27
CA PRO A 775 0.27 -13.44 -36.32
C PRO A 775 1.70 -12.89 -36.17
N PRO A 776 2.70 -13.56 -36.77
CA PRO A 776 4.04 -12.98 -36.90
C PRO A 776 3.99 -11.75 -37.82
N THR A 777 4.82 -10.76 -37.50
CA THR A 777 5.01 -9.60 -38.39
C THR A 777 5.78 -9.99 -39.63
N GLU A 778 5.69 -9.20 -40.71
CA GLU A 778 6.46 -9.43 -41.94
C GLU A 778 7.99 -9.56 -41.64
N THR A 779 8.52 -8.75 -40.76
CA THR A 779 9.91 -8.81 -40.34
C THR A 779 10.25 -10.13 -39.62
N GLU A 780 9.36 -10.59 -38.73
CA GLU A 780 9.51 -11.87 -38.03
C GLU A 780 9.44 -13.03 -39.02
N GLN A 781 8.45 -13.05 -39.92
CA GLN A 781 8.36 -14.06 -40.99
C GLN A 781 9.59 -14.13 -41.84
N ALA A 782 10.10 -13.00 -42.33
CA ALA A 782 11.29 -12.95 -43.18
C ALA A 782 12.54 -13.49 -42.47
N LYS A 783 12.73 -13.14 -41.20
CA LYS A 783 13.84 -13.66 -40.37
C LYS A 783 13.72 -15.17 -40.14
N LEU A 784 12.54 -15.64 -39.81
CA LEU A 784 12.30 -17.06 -39.52
C LEU A 784 12.43 -17.91 -40.78
N ALA A 785 11.93 -17.44 -41.93
CA ALA A 785 12.10 -18.12 -43.23
C ALA A 785 13.61 -18.38 -43.54
N GLY A 786 14.47 -17.45 -43.15
CA GLY A 786 15.92 -17.59 -43.36
C GLY A 786 16.55 -18.82 -42.69
N PHE A 787 16.02 -19.24 -41.51
CA PHE A 787 16.52 -20.43 -40.81
C PHE A 787 16.21 -21.75 -41.56
N PHE A 788 15.21 -21.77 -42.42
CA PHE A 788 14.83 -22.97 -43.20
C PHE A 788 15.59 -23.14 -44.53
N THR A 789 16.38 -22.15 -44.93
CA THR A 789 17.11 -22.20 -46.24
C THR A 789 18.16 -23.31 -46.23
N GLU A 790 18.76 -23.64 -45.10
CA GLU A 790 19.78 -24.67 -44.94
C GLU A 790 19.19 -26.06 -44.64
N ALA A 791 17.93 -26.16 -44.16
CA ALA A 791 17.26 -27.40 -43.84
C ALA A 791 16.77 -28.14 -45.10
N LYS A 792 17.53 -29.11 -45.56
CA LYS A 792 17.27 -29.83 -46.81
C LYS A 792 16.35 -31.04 -46.63
N THR A 793 16.37 -31.67 -45.47
CA THR A 793 15.55 -32.85 -45.15
C THR A 793 14.33 -32.52 -44.30
N SER A 794 13.34 -33.37 -44.33
CA SER A 794 12.15 -33.23 -43.46
C SER A 794 12.52 -33.28 -41.97
N ALA A 795 13.54 -34.04 -41.59
CA ALA A 795 14.04 -34.14 -40.24
C ALA A 795 14.72 -32.83 -39.78
N GLU A 796 15.58 -32.24 -40.61
CA GLU A 796 16.22 -30.94 -40.35
C GLU A 796 15.16 -29.84 -40.23
N ARG A 797 14.15 -29.80 -41.09
CA ARG A 797 13.04 -28.84 -40.99
C ARG A 797 12.26 -29.01 -39.73
N ALA A 798 11.96 -30.22 -39.26
CA ALA A 798 11.28 -30.47 -38.03
C ALA A 798 12.12 -29.99 -36.82
N THR A 799 13.43 -30.16 -36.85
CA THR A 799 14.35 -29.62 -35.83
C THR A 799 14.30 -28.09 -35.80
N VAL A 800 14.44 -27.42 -36.93
CA VAL A 800 14.32 -25.95 -37.01
C VAL A 800 12.96 -25.46 -36.53
N MET A 801 11.84 -26.15 -36.84
CA MET A 801 10.52 -25.82 -36.34
C MET A 801 10.45 -25.91 -34.80
N ASN A 802 11.02 -26.94 -34.18
CA ASN A 802 11.10 -27.07 -32.72
C ASN A 802 11.95 -25.95 -32.10
N ASP A 803 13.07 -25.55 -32.76
CA ASP A 803 13.92 -24.45 -32.30
C ASP A 803 13.16 -23.10 -32.38
N VAL A 804 12.42 -22.86 -33.47
CA VAL A 804 11.55 -21.69 -33.60
C VAL A 804 10.47 -21.69 -32.50
N PHE A 805 9.85 -22.83 -32.28
CA PHE A 805 8.84 -22.96 -31.22
C PHE A 805 9.42 -22.71 -29.84
N TRP A 806 10.59 -23.26 -29.55
CA TRP A 806 11.35 -22.98 -28.35
C TRP A 806 11.68 -21.48 -28.19
N ALA A 807 12.12 -20.81 -29.26
CA ALA A 807 12.43 -19.39 -29.26
C ALA A 807 11.18 -18.53 -28.94
N VAL A 808 10.02 -18.89 -29.50
CA VAL A 808 8.74 -18.23 -29.21
C VAL A 808 8.37 -18.38 -27.73
N LEU A 809 8.49 -19.60 -27.15
CA LEU A 809 8.19 -19.85 -25.73
C LEU A 809 9.18 -19.19 -24.77
N ASN A 810 10.39 -18.86 -25.22
CA ASN A 810 11.38 -18.14 -24.44
C ASN A 810 11.36 -16.61 -24.67
N SER A 811 10.47 -16.14 -25.54
CA SER A 811 10.34 -14.70 -25.79
C SER A 811 9.77 -13.95 -24.55
N LYS A 812 10.17 -12.69 -24.40
CA LYS A 812 9.58 -11.81 -23.37
C LYS A 812 8.07 -11.69 -23.53
N GLU A 813 7.59 -11.65 -24.77
CA GLU A 813 6.16 -11.54 -25.08
C GLU A 813 5.34 -12.74 -24.57
N PHE A 814 5.93 -13.95 -24.59
CA PHE A 814 5.27 -15.13 -24.02
C PHE A 814 5.31 -15.17 -22.49
N ILE A 815 6.48 -14.90 -21.90
CA ILE A 815 6.73 -15.05 -20.46
C ILE A 815 6.05 -13.96 -19.63
N PHE A 816 5.84 -12.77 -20.23
CA PHE A 816 5.25 -11.62 -19.55
C PHE A 816 3.83 -11.35 -20.08
N ASN A 817 2.97 -10.92 -19.16
CA ASN A 817 1.69 -10.31 -19.49
C ASN A 817 1.91 -8.79 -19.69
N HIS A 818 1.36 -8.23 -20.77
CA HIS A 818 1.62 -6.85 -21.21
C HIS A 818 0.38 -6.15 -21.76
#